data_560e2bd4d2caae051df922c4fd99b80c
#
_entry.id   560e2bd4d2caae051df922c4fd99b80c
#
_cell.length_a   1.000
_cell.length_b   1.000
_cell.length_c   1.000
_cell.angle_alpha   90.00
_cell.angle_beta   90.00
_cell.angle_gamma   90.00
#
_symmetry.space_group_name_H-M   'P 1'
#
loop_
_entity.id
_entity.type
_entity.pdbx_description
1 polymer ?
#
loop_
_entity_poly.entity_id
_entity_poly.type
_entity_poly.pdbx_seq_one_letter_code
_entity_poly.pdbx_strand_id
1 'polypeptide(L)'
;MKKIIFLLFVALFLCSCSSTIAPTAVPTQSQPASPLDGQWQGTGSTPDGKPFKVFLTIQNSSLVGLIYNFIGTDGIPCTAISYGQLPLEQQPQIVNNEFSAALGADLLATSKFDSNSHATGHLTIHWHDRQPRCNGDYEVDWSAAKQIPPTVQSSAPTRSSAPNPFETFIQIMIFGLSNGAVLALNAIGVTLIYSTVRTLNLAHGDVFALCTALVTSIINLIGIQQNWPPLQIAGGLLLVLCLAMGLGALLSVGVERFAFAPFRGSSRLAPLIATLGLSFILFQGALVWRTFQGSWIPGEHRSVPGLPEVPTDGIPTFLPEINLVKTLHLPFNIIIRFSDVFVIFMALALVSLAAWFMAKTRTGKAIRALSQGHQMAEMIGINVNQTIRRAFALGGAFAGAAGFIFALYYSRPFGSHGAQSGLFAFIAALLGGIGNPFGALVSGLLIGVVSSLSDYYLTAQWTPALLLALLMILFTWKPTGFGGEGEAESATVRDSIILTAPTQGSRVRNWFIFLLIALAVIPLVSPSGQIILRFAMIFILLTLGLNLALGITGMLDLGIAASFGLAAYVTALFTSKLDVVSMLVIGACVGAFLGLIKGFLAQRLRSDFFAVATLALGLLVRQVIINLDFAGGMGGIGGVSAPHFLNLSLLGQTQKYYLVLVIVALAAWTSHRLIASRTGRAWIALSEDELAASSLGVNVGRSRMISLVLSSALAGIAGTLYASTLAFVEPDLMAFHVSSMILTMVILGGAGNVTGAFIGALAIILYDKSIIPQLADWLALIWPKNAFIGSVPDIRGASFFNFGIVLYLTVLLRARKKK
;
A
#
# COMPACT_ATOMS: atom_id res chain seq x y z
N MET A 1 -28.57 -7.29 -16.66
CA MET A 1 -27.57 -6.66 -15.80
C MET A 1 -26.32 -7.54 -15.58
N LYS A 2 -26.44 -8.85 -15.22
CA LYS A 2 -25.27 -9.76 -15.06
C LYS A 2 -24.35 -9.78 -16.30
N LYS A 3 -24.90 -9.79 -17.53
CA LYS A 3 -24.13 -9.76 -18.77
C LYS A 3 -23.51 -8.39 -19.08
N ILE A 4 -24.11 -7.29 -18.61
CA ILE A 4 -23.59 -5.93 -18.89
C ILE A 4 -22.39 -5.62 -18.01
N ILE A 5 -22.35 -6.04 -16.76
CA ILE A 5 -21.20 -5.86 -15.86
C ILE A 5 -20.04 -6.77 -16.26
N PHE A 6 -20.34 -7.99 -16.65
CA PHE A 6 -19.34 -8.90 -17.23
C PHE A 6 -18.79 -8.32 -18.55
N LEU A 7 -19.65 -7.80 -19.43
CA LEU A 7 -19.24 -7.14 -20.67
C LEU A 7 -18.48 -5.83 -20.42
N LEU A 8 -18.84 -5.02 -19.42
CA LEU A 8 -18.08 -3.82 -19.03
C LEU A 8 -16.73 -4.17 -18.41
N PHE A 9 -16.65 -5.20 -17.58
CA PHE A 9 -15.39 -5.68 -17.03
C PHE A 9 -14.51 -6.33 -18.12
N VAL A 10 -15.11 -7.15 -19.01
CA VAL A 10 -14.43 -7.71 -20.18
C VAL A 10 -14.10 -6.62 -21.20
N ALA A 11 -14.93 -5.60 -21.38
CA ALA A 11 -14.63 -4.46 -22.25
C ALA A 11 -13.52 -3.56 -21.69
N LEU A 12 -13.47 -3.31 -20.38
CA LEU A 12 -12.34 -2.64 -19.74
C LEU A 12 -11.05 -3.48 -19.84
N PHE A 13 -11.14 -4.78 -19.69
CA PHE A 13 -10.02 -5.70 -19.85
C PHE A 13 -9.63 -5.88 -21.33
N LEU A 14 -10.59 -5.92 -22.25
CA LEU A 14 -10.35 -6.00 -23.70
C LEU A 14 -9.96 -4.65 -24.31
N CYS A 15 -10.40 -3.50 -23.77
CA CYS A 15 -9.85 -2.19 -24.14
C CYS A 15 -8.39 -2.02 -23.71
N SER A 16 -7.94 -2.63 -22.61
CA SER A 16 -6.51 -2.70 -22.29
C SER A 16 -5.76 -3.74 -23.11
N CYS A 17 -6.43 -4.75 -23.64
CA CYS A 17 -5.85 -5.75 -24.57
C CYS A 17 -6.01 -5.39 -26.05
N SER A 18 -6.82 -4.38 -26.40
CA SER A 18 -6.97 -3.89 -27.78
C SER A 18 -6.06 -2.70 -28.13
N SER A 19 -5.01 -2.41 -27.33
CA SER A 19 -3.76 -2.00 -27.96
C SER A 19 -3.35 -3.23 -28.79
N THR A 20 -3.98 -3.36 -29.96
CA THR A 20 -3.50 -4.16 -31.06
C THR A 20 -1.99 -4.10 -31.00
N ILE A 21 -1.37 -5.25 -30.81
CA ILE A 21 -0.13 -5.52 -31.48
C ILE A 21 -0.44 -5.33 -32.98
N ALA A 22 -0.53 -4.09 -33.42
CA ALA A 22 -0.17 -3.76 -34.76
C ALA A 22 1.21 -4.41 -34.86
N PRO A 23 1.47 -5.26 -35.88
CA PRO A 23 2.83 -5.72 -36.09
C PRO A 23 3.64 -4.47 -36.07
N THR A 24 4.50 -4.35 -35.07
CA THR A 24 5.36 -3.21 -34.80
C THR A 24 5.93 -2.92 -36.16
N ALA A 25 5.52 -1.81 -36.77
CA ALA A 25 6.19 -1.31 -37.93
C ALA A 25 7.65 -1.40 -37.52
N VAL A 26 8.39 -2.20 -38.24
CA VAL A 26 9.85 -2.34 -38.08
C VAL A 26 10.32 -0.94 -37.78
N PRO A 27 10.92 -0.65 -36.60
CA PRO A 27 11.25 0.71 -36.24
C PRO A 27 12.01 1.24 -37.42
N THR A 28 11.46 2.26 -38.05
CA THR A 28 12.08 3.02 -39.12
C THR A 28 13.47 3.26 -38.57
N GLN A 29 14.48 2.76 -39.22
CA GLN A 29 15.90 2.73 -38.86
C GLN A 29 16.17 3.80 -37.79
N SER A 30 16.31 3.38 -36.50
CA SER A 30 16.81 4.26 -35.48
C SER A 30 18.10 4.83 -36.06
N GLN A 31 18.22 6.15 -36.16
CA GLN A 31 19.50 6.80 -36.38
C GLN A 31 20.51 6.04 -35.51
N PRO A 32 21.67 5.65 -36.03
CA PRO A 32 22.64 4.88 -35.27
C PRO A 32 22.90 5.65 -33.97
N ALA A 33 22.67 4.96 -32.82
CA ALA A 33 22.87 5.56 -31.52
C ALA A 33 24.22 6.22 -31.49
N SER A 34 24.28 7.47 -31.04
CA SER A 34 25.55 8.20 -30.95
C SER A 34 26.51 7.37 -30.10
N PRO A 35 27.80 7.30 -30.48
CA PRO A 35 28.77 6.58 -29.68
C PRO A 35 28.88 7.08 -28.24
N LEU A 36 28.35 8.28 -27.94
CA LEU A 36 28.29 8.86 -26.60
C LEU A 36 27.06 8.49 -25.81
N ASP A 37 26.02 7.94 -26.46
CA ASP A 37 24.76 7.57 -25.76
C ASP A 37 25.01 6.49 -24.71
N GLY A 38 24.41 6.68 -23.52
CA GLY A 38 24.51 5.76 -22.39
C GLY A 38 24.58 6.45 -21.04
N GLN A 39 24.85 5.67 -20.01
CA GLN A 39 25.08 6.18 -18.66
C GLN A 39 26.57 6.34 -18.40
N TRP A 40 26.94 7.46 -17.78
CA TRP A 40 28.28 7.81 -17.43
C TRP A 40 28.39 8.03 -15.94
N GLN A 41 29.39 7.45 -15.31
CA GLN A 41 29.63 7.64 -13.88
C GLN A 41 31.02 8.20 -13.68
N GLY A 42 31.09 9.29 -12.93
CA GLY A 42 32.34 9.96 -12.65
C GLY A 42 32.57 10.24 -11.17
N THR A 43 33.80 10.53 -10.87
CA THR A 43 34.25 10.98 -9.56
C THR A 43 35.11 12.23 -9.75
N GLY A 44 35.06 13.12 -8.78
CA GLY A 44 35.85 14.32 -8.69
C GLY A 44 36.17 14.66 -7.25
N SER A 45 36.83 15.79 -7.03
CA SER A 45 37.06 16.34 -5.70
C SER A 45 36.78 17.84 -5.72
N THR A 46 36.17 18.32 -4.64
CA THR A 46 36.05 19.74 -4.38
C THR A 46 37.46 20.36 -4.12
N PRO A 47 37.62 21.68 -4.21
CA PRO A 47 38.89 22.33 -3.87
C PRO A 47 39.40 21.98 -2.47
N ASP A 48 38.51 21.67 -1.57
CA ASP A 48 38.80 21.21 -0.16
C ASP A 48 39.15 19.72 -0.07
N GLY A 49 39.33 19.02 -1.21
CA GLY A 49 39.70 17.59 -1.24
C GLY A 49 38.57 16.61 -0.90
N LYS A 50 37.33 17.05 -0.84
CA LYS A 50 36.17 16.16 -0.53
C LYS A 50 35.73 15.39 -1.76
N PRO A 51 35.33 14.11 -1.61
CA PRO A 51 34.90 13.27 -2.72
C PRO A 51 33.56 13.76 -3.31
N PHE A 52 33.49 13.75 -4.63
CA PHE A 52 32.34 14.13 -5.44
C PHE A 52 31.99 13.02 -6.42
N LYS A 53 30.72 12.75 -6.62
CA LYS A 53 30.25 11.78 -7.62
C LYS A 53 29.29 12.44 -8.59
N VAL A 54 29.44 12.13 -9.87
CA VAL A 54 28.57 12.62 -10.94
C VAL A 54 28.06 11.45 -11.78
N PHE A 55 26.79 11.52 -12.17
CA PHE A 55 26.15 10.57 -13.07
C PHE A 55 25.50 11.37 -14.21
N LEU A 56 25.82 11.02 -15.45
CA LEU A 56 25.26 11.63 -16.64
C LEU A 56 24.49 10.58 -17.43
N THR A 57 23.35 10.96 -17.96
CA THR A 57 22.59 10.13 -18.90
C THR A 57 22.51 10.86 -20.23
N ILE A 58 23.06 10.26 -21.29
CA ILE A 58 23.11 10.81 -22.64
C ILE A 58 22.23 9.96 -23.55
N GLN A 59 21.36 10.60 -24.32
CA GLN A 59 20.50 9.99 -25.33
C GLN A 59 20.43 10.90 -26.57
N ASN A 60 20.59 10.32 -27.74
CA ASN A 60 20.57 11.04 -29.01
C ASN A 60 21.51 12.27 -29.03
N SER A 61 22.73 12.11 -28.50
CA SER A 61 23.73 13.18 -28.38
C SER A 61 23.26 14.38 -27.54
N SER A 62 22.31 14.20 -26.65
CA SER A 62 21.85 15.22 -25.70
C SER A 62 22.00 14.73 -24.27
N LEU A 63 22.33 15.65 -23.35
CA LEU A 63 22.31 15.34 -21.92
C LEU A 63 20.86 15.33 -21.44
N VAL A 64 20.36 14.14 -21.09
CA VAL A 64 18.98 13.93 -20.64
C VAL A 64 18.86 13.95 -19.13
N GLY A 65 19.89 13.55 -18.41
CA GLY A 65 19.89 13.52 -16.95
C GLY A 65 21.27 13.80 -16.36
N LEU A 66 21.27 14.52 -15.24
CA LEU A 66 22.47 14.83 -14.45
C LEU A 66 22.14 14.63 -12.97
N ILE A 67 22.92 13.80 -12.29
CA ILE A 67 22.84 13.58 -10.84
C ILE A 67 24.24 13.78 -10.28
N TYR A 68 24.35 14.51 -9.18
CA TYR A 68 25.61 14.68 -8.49
C TYR A 68 25.44 14.62 -6.98
N ASN A 69 26.47 14.12 -6.29
CA ASN A 69 26.51 14.03 -4.82
C ASN A 69 27.84 14.59 -4.34
N PHE A 70 27.81 15.45 -3.32
CA PHE A 70 29.00 15.98 -2.66
C PHE A 70 28.85 15.92 -1.13
N ILE A 71 29.96 16.09 -0.41
CA ILE A 71 29.97 16.06 1.05
C ILE A 71 29.97 17.51 1.57
N GLY A 72 29.00 17.85 2.43
CA GLY A 72 28.89 19.16 3.06
C GLY A 72 30.02 19.48 4.04
N THR A 73 29.98 20.67 4.63
CA THR A 73 31.01 21.18 5.55
C THR A 73 31.14 20.36 6.85
N ASP A 74 30.12 19.62 7.22
CA ASP A 74 30.05 18.74 8.40
C ASP A 74 30.39 17.26 8.11
N GLY A 75 30.83 16.96 6.89
CA GLY A 75 31.16 15.58 6.49
C GLY A 75 29.96 14.71 6.12
N ILE A 76 28.74 15.27 6.12
CA ILE A 76 27.51 14.53 5.75
C ILE A 76 27.24 14.74 4.26
N PRO A 77 26.82 13.68 3.52
CA PRO A 77 26.50 13.81 2.12
C PRO A 77 25.36 14.82 1.89
N CYS A 78 25.60 15.80 1.04
CA CYS A 78 24.56 16.64 0.47
C CYS A 78 24.04 15.94 -0.78
N THR A 79 22.89 15.30 -0.67
CA THR A 79 22.22 14.72 -1.84
C THR A 79 21.59 15.85 -2.61
N ALA A 80 22.22 16.22 -3.69
CA ALA A 80 21.72 17.25 -4.56
C ALA A 80 20.68 16.69 -5.53
N ILE A 81 19.87 17.59 -5.98
CA ILE A 81 18.74 17.44 -6.87
C ILE A 81 19.06 16.47 -8.01
N SER A 82 18.31 15.41 -8.06
CA SER A 82 18.24 14.53 -9.20
C SER A 82 17.46 15.24 -10.32
N TYR A 83 18.13 15.79 -11.27
CA TYR A 83 17.52 16.02 -12.58
C TYR A 83 17.46 14.67 -13.30
N GLY A 84 16.56 13.78 -12.84
CA GLY A 84 16.41 12.44 -13.40
C GLY A 84 16.01 12.45 -14.87
N GLN A 85 15.30 13.48 -15.30
CA GLN A 85 15.10 13.88 -16.70
C GLN A 85 15.04 15.41 -16.79
N LEU A 86 15.94 15.97 -17.59
CA LEU A 86 15.87 17.38 -17.95
C LEU A 86 14.67 17.61 -18.87
N PRO A 87 13.90 18.71 -18.67
CA PRO A 87 12.86 19.10 -19.62
C PRO A 87 13.43 19.21 -21.03
N LEU A 88 12.67 18.80 -22.05
CA LEU A 88 13.12 18.78 -23.45
C LEU A 88 13.71 20.13 -23.93
N GLU A 89 13.20 21.23 -23.39
CA GLU A 89 13.69 22.60 -23.69
C GLU A 89 15.02 22.95 -23.01
N GLN A 90 15.48 22.18 -22.04
CA GLN A 90 16.68 22.41 -21.25
C GLN A 90 17.74 21.32 -21.46
N GLN A 91 17.57 20.42 -22.42
CA GLN A 91 18.52 19.36 -22.72
C GLN A 91 19.65 19.91 -23.62
N PRO A 92 20.87 20.14 -23.09
CA PRO A 92 21.97 20.63 -23.91
C PRO A 92 22.41 19.57 -24.91
N GLN A 93 22.60 19.99 -26.14
CA GLN A 93 23.15 19.16 -27.19
C GLN A 93 24.67 19.07 -27.10
N ILE A 94 25.21 17.89 -27.33
CA ILE A 94 26.66 17.68 -27.39
C ILE A 94 27.11 17.98 -28.80
N VAL A 95 27.87 19.05 -28.94
CA VAL A 95 28.43 19.52 -30.23
C VAL A 95 29.96 19.40 -30.17
N ASN A 96 30.59 18.79 -31.16
CA ASN A 96 32.03 18.57 -31.19
C ASN A 96 32.61 17.88 -29.95
N ASN A 97 31.86 16.92 -29.39
CA ASN A 97 32.22 16.21 -28.16
C ASN A 97 32.29 17.09 -26.89
N GLU A 98 31.68 18.25 -26.91
CA GLU A 98 31.61 19.13 -25.73
C GLU A 98 30.18 19.59 -25.49
N PHE A 99 29.81 19.83 -24.24
CA PHE A 99 28.61 20.59 -23.89
C PHE A 99 28.91 21.59 -22.79
N SER A 100 28.20 22.71 -22.83
CA SER A 100 28.17 23.71 -21.77
C SER A 100 26.72 24.12 -21.58
N ALA A 101 26.21 23.97 -20.36
CA ALA A 101 24.82 24.29 -20.04
C ALA A 101 24.70 24.91 -18.67
N ALA A 102 23.91 25.97 -18.59
CA ALA A 102 23.38 26.50 -17.33
C ALA A 102 22.07 25.78 -17.04
N LEU A 103 22.06 24.97 -15.99
CA LEU A 103 20.91 24.18 -15.56
C LEU A 103 20.27 24.91 -14.38
N GLY A 104 19.30 25.78 -14.67
CA GLY A 104 18.72 26.68 -13.67
C GLY A 104 19.63 27.88 -13.34
N ALA A 105 19.33 28.59 -12.25
CA ALA A 105 20.13 29.76 -11.80
C ALA A 105 21.41 29.36 -11.05
N ASP A 106 21.49 28.10 -10.60
CA ASP A 106 22.43 27.69 -9.55
C ASP A 106 23.45 26.64 -10.02
N LEU A 107 23.41 26.19 -11.28
CA LEU A 107 24.30 25.13 -11.77
C LEU A 107 24.80 25.42 -13.19
N LEU A 108 26.12 25.54 -13.34
CA LEU A 108 26.79 25.56 -14.62
C LEU A 108 27.58 24.25 -14.79
N ALA A 109 27.28 23.50 -15.85
CA ALA A 109 27.93 22.23 -16.16
C ALA A 109 28.66 22.33 -17.51
N THR A 110 29.92 21.98 -17.53
CA THR A 110 30.68 21.80 -18.74
C THR A 110 31.30 20.41 -18.80
N SER A 111 31.35 19.82 -19.98
CA SER A 111 31.96 18.51 -20.18
C SER A 111 32.62 18.41 -21.54
N LYS A 112 33.72 17.67 -21.59
CA LYS A 112 34.44 17.30 -22.81
C LYS A 112 34.63 15.78 -22.85
N PHE A 113 34.22 15.18 -23.94
CA PHE A 113 34.36 13.74 -24.19
C PHE A 113 35.64 13.49 -25.00
N ASP A 114 36.64 12.94 -24.32
CA ASP A 114 37.95 12.66 -24.96
C ASP A 114 37.91 11.42 -25.83
N SER A 115 36.97 10.52 -25.54
CA SER A 115 36.74 9.28 -26.28
C SER A 115 35.30 8.77 -26.04
N ASN A 116 34.89 7.72 -26.73
CA ASN A 116 33.58 7.05 -26.50
C ASN A 116 33.46 6.41 -25.13
N SER A 117 34.49 6.41 -24.31
CA SER A 117 34.53 5.77 -22.99
C SER A 117 34.98 6.69 -21.85
N HIS A 118 35.55 7.85 -22.13
CA HIS A 118 36.08 8.79 -21.13
C HIS A 118 35.57 10.22 -21.37
N ALA A 119 35.17 10.89 -20.28
CA ALA A 119 34.76 12.29 -20.26
C ALA A 119 35.37 13.01 -19.07
N THR A 120 35.71 14.27 -19.25
CA THR A 120 36.14 15.21 -18.20
C THR A 120 35.23 16.42 -18.21
N GLY A 121 35.06 17.07 -17.09
CA GLY A 121 34.21 18.24 -17.02
C GLY A 121 34.40 19.03 -15.76
N HIS A 122 33.75 20.20 -15.74
CA HIS A 122 33.74 21.11 -14.62
C HIS A 122 32.30 21.44 -14.26
N LEU A 123 32.01 21.48 -12.95
CA LEU A 123 30.71 21.83 -12.39
C LEU A 123 30.89 23.00 -11.43
N THR A 124 30.18 24.09 -11.69
CA THR A 124 30.05 25.22 -10.77
C THR A 124 28.65 25.17 -10.17
N ILE A 125 28.55 25.01 -8.85
CA ILE A 125 27.32 24.85 -8.13
C ILE A 125 27.17 25.98 -7.12
N HIS A 126 26.15 26.82 -7.29
CA HIS A 126 25.79 27.87 -6.33
C HIS A 126 24.62 27.36 -5.48
N TRP A 127 24.91 26.78 -4.33
CA TRP A 127 23.88 26.15 -3.48
C TRP A 127 23.42 27.07 -2.37
N HIS A 128 22.17 27.52 -2.45
CA HIS A 128 21.54 28.41 -1.48
C HIS A 128 20.15 27.85 -1.08
N ASP A 129 20.10 26.68 -0.46
CA ASP A 129 18.85 26.02 -0.13
C ASP A 129 18.63 25.92 1.40
N ARG A 130 17.48 25.37 1.77
CA ARG A 130 16.96 25.21 3.13
C ARG A 130 17.83 24.40 4.11
N GLN A 131 18.94 23.83 3.65
CA GLN A 131 19.91 23.14 4.47
C GLN A 131 21.19 24.01 4.60
N PRO A 132 21.35 24.82 5.67
CA PRO A 132 22.48 25.74 5.86
C PRO A 132 23.85 25.06 5.74
N ARG A 133 23.94 23.77 6.07
CA ARG A 133 25.17 22.97 6.04
C ARG A 133 25.68 22.65 4.62
N CYS A 134 24.83 22.76 3.62
CA CYS A 134 25.14 22.50 2.23
C CYS A 134 25.27 23.79 1.42
N ASN A 135 25.00 24.95 2.00
CA ASN A 135 25.10 26.23 1.30
C ASN A 135 26.55 26.59 1.04
N GLY A 136 26.81 27.03 -0.18
CA GLY A 136 28.11 27.47 -0.62
C GLY A 136 28.26 27.40 -2.13
N ASP A 137 29.38 27.98 -2.61
CA ASP A 137 29.79 27.91 -4.00
C ASP A 137 30.84 26.80 -4.13
N TYR A 138 30.57 25.86 -5.00
CA TYR A 138 31.42 24.68 -5.21
C TYR A 138 31.89 24.64 -6.65
N GLU A 139 33.20 24.62 -6.86
CA GLU A 139 33.82 24.32 -8.13
C GLU A 139 34.41 22.93 -8.10
N VAL A 140 34.02 22.08 -9.02
CA VAL A 140 34.41 20.67 -9.02
C VAL A 140 34.85 20.21 -10.37
N ASP A 141 36.10 19.79 -10.47
CA ASP A 141 36.59 19.06 -11.65
C ASP A 141 36.28 17.58 -11.48
N TRP A 142 35.72 16.98 -12.49
CA TRP A 142 35.34 15.59 -12.48
C TRP A 142 35.79 14.82 -13.73
N SER A 143 35.99 13.54 -13.57
CA SER A 143 36.21 12.62 -14.67
C SER A 143 35.24 11.47 -14.62
N ALA A 144 34.66 11.11 -15.75
CA ALA A 144 33.65 10.04 -15.85
C ALA A 144 34.07 9.01 -16.90
N ALA A 145 33.72 7.77 -16.61
CA ALA A 145 33.79 6.67 -17.56
C ALA A 145 32.36 6.24 -17.95
N LYS A 146 32.20 5.91 -19.23
CA LYS A 146 30.98 5.35 -19.72
C LYS A 146 30.76 4.00 -19.02
N GLN A 147 29.66 3.85 -18.33
CA GLN A 147 29.25 2.56 -17.85
C GLN A 147 28.87 1.69 -19.04
N ILE A 148 29.76 0.83 -19.42
CA ILE A 148 29.40 -0.31 -20.24
C ILE A 148 28.51 -1.12 -19.28
N PRO A 149 27.21 -1.30 -19.56
CA PRO A 149 26.41 -2.22 -18.75
C PRO A 149 27.25 -3.49 -18.69
N PRO A 150 27.43 -4.14 -17.50
CA PRO A 150 28.19 -5.35 -17.43
C PRO A 150 27.64 -6.18 -18.58
N THR A 151 28.48 -6.38 -19.58
CA THR A 151 28.20 -7.40 -20.59
C THR A 151 28.09 -8.62 -19.69
N VAL A 152 26.86 -8.95 -19.30
CA VAL A 152 26.54 -10.33 -19.09
C VAL A 152 27.16 -10.94 -20.32
N GLN A 153 28.34 -11.54 -20.16
CA GLN A 153 28.77 -12.55 -21.08
C GLN A 153 27.64 -13.55 -21.05
N SER A 154 26.62 -13.18 -21.80
CA SER A 154 25.85 -14.14 -22.50
C SER A 154 26.92 -14.88 -23.33
N SER A 155 27.53 -15.88 -22.73
CA SER A 155 27.80 -17.09 -23.46
C SER A 155 26.44 -17.31 -24.11
N ALA A 156 26.33 -16.84 -25.37
CA ALA A 156 25.16 -17.10 -26.16
C ALA A 156 24.93 -18.60 -25.97
N PRO A 157 23.87 -19.04 -25.28
CA PRO A 157 23.57 -20.43 -25.27
C PRO A 157 23.42 -20.71 -26.75
N THR A 158 24.27 -21.57 -27.27
CA THR A 158 24.09 -22.23 -28.55
C THR A 158 22.60 -22.32 -28.73
N ARG A 159 22.02 -21.67 -29.75
CA ARG A 159 20.57 -21.61 -30.05
C ARG A 159 19.99 -22.99 -29.73
N SER A 160 19.62 -23.20 -28.51
CA SER A 160 18.74 -24.32 -28.16
C SER A 160 17.44 -23.98 -28.86
N SER A 161 16.93 -24.90 -29.61
CA SER A 161 15.58 -24.94 -30.19
C SER A 161 14.63 -24.14 -29.32
N ALA A 162 13.79 -23.31 -29.95
CA ALA A 162 12.75 -22.52 -29.23
C ALA A 162 12.16 -23.39 -28.12
N PRO A 163 12.09 -22.90 -26.87
CA PRO A 163 11.70 -23.74 -25.75
C PRO A 163 10.39 -24.41 -26.08
N ASN A 164 10.34 -25.73 -25.95
CA ASN A 164 9.17 -26.53 -26.25
C ASN A 164 7.99 -25.97 -25.41
N PRO A 165 6.83 -25.61 -26.00
CA PRO A 165 5.70 -25.05 -25.25
C PRO A 165 5.32 -25.87 -24.02
N PHE A 166 5.50 -27.18 -24.07
CA PHE A 166 5.26 -28.09 -22.97
C PHE A 166 6.27 -27.90 -21.82
N GLU A 167 7.56 -27.73 -22.12
CA GLU A 167 8.58 -27.46 -21.11
C GLU A 167 8.37 -26.12 -20.44
N THR A 168 8.01 -25.09 -21.20
CA THR A 168 7.64 -23.76 -20.70
C THR A 168 6.45 -23.85 -19.76
N PHE A 169 5.40 -24.57 -20.13
CA PHE A 169 4.23 -24.75 -19.29
C PHE A 169 4.57 -25.43 -17.96
N ILE A 170 5.35 -26.51 -17.99
CA ILE A 170 5.80 -27.19 -16.76
C ILE A 170 6.63 -26.24 -15.90
N GLN A 171 7.52 -25.45 -16.49
CA GLN A 171 8.34 -24.47 -15.76
C GLN A 171 7.46 -23.44 -15.03
N ILE A 172 6.44 -22.90 -15.69
CA ILE A 172 5.48 -21.97 -15.12
C ILE A 172 4.71 -22.63 -13.97
N MET A 173 4.30 -23.90 -14.15
CA MET A 173 3.59 -24.64 -13.11
C MET A 173 4.44 -24.84 -11.85
N ILE A 174 5.72 -25.19 -11.99
CA ILE A 174 6.63 -25.39 -10.86
C ILE A 174 6.84 -24.08 -10.10
N PHE A 175 7.13 -22.99 -10.79
CA PHE A 175 7.27 -21.68 -10.16
C PHE A 175 5.97 -21.22 -9.49
N GLY A 176 4.84 -21.47 -10.17
CA GLY A 176 3.53 -21.16 -9.61
C GLY A 176 3.22 -21.92 -8.33
N LEU A 177 3.54 -23.21 -8.30
CA LEU A 177 3.36 -24.04 -7.11
C LEU A 177 4.28 -23.60 -5.96
N SER A 178 5.52 -23.21 -6.24
CA SER A 178 6.47 -22.71 -5.23
C SER A 178 5.97 -21.40 -4.62
N ASN A 179 5.58 -20.43 -5.43
CA ASN A 179 5.00 -19.17 -4.97
C ASN A 179 3.68 -19.39 -4.22
N GLY A 180 2.84 -20.26 -4.76
CA GLY A 180 1.56 -20.64 -4.16
C GLY A 180 1.70 -21.35 -2.82
N ALA A 181 2.78 -22.07 -2.58
CA ALA A 181 3.04 -22.77 -1.34
C ALA A 181 3.23 -21.78 -0.16
N VAL A 182 3.95 -20.69 -0.37
CA VAL A 182 4.11 -19.62 0.64
C VAL A 182 2.76 -18.95 0.93
N LEU A 183 2.01 -18.65 -0.14
CA LEU A 183 0.70 -18.04 -0.03
C LEU A 183 -0.30 -18.94 0.69
N ALA A 184 -0.26 -20.24 0.42
CA ALA A 184 -1.10 -21.25 1.06
C ALA A 184 -0.90 -21.32 2.58
N LEU A 185 0.36 -21.29 3.05
CA LEU A 185 0.67 -21.27 4.48
C LEU A 185 0.11 -20.03 5.18
N ASN A 186 0.27 -18.87 4.56
CA ASN A 186 -0.30 -17.63 5.08
C ASN A 186 -1.83 -17.68 5.09
N ALA A 187 -2.46 -18.22 4.05
CA ALA A 187 -3.91 -18.41 3.94
C ALA A 187 -4.49 -19.35 5.00
N ILE A 188 -3.77 -20.40 5.39
CA ILE A 188 -4.15 -21.29 6.49
C ILE A 188 -4.20 -20.51 7.80
N GLY A 189 -3.23 -19.65 8.06
CA GLY A 189 -3.21 -18.76 9.21
C GLY A 189 -4.47 -17.89 9.28
N VAL A 190 -4.82 -17.23 8.16
CA VAL A 190 -6.04 -16.42 8.02
C VAL A 190 -7.29 -17.28 8.30
N THR A 191 -7.36 -18.46 7.67
CA THR A 191 -8.52 -19.36 7.77
C THR A 191 -8.76 -19.83 9.23
N LEU A 192 -7.70 -20.20 9.96
CA LEU A 192 -7.79 -20.63 11.35
C LEU A 192 -8.28 -19.53 12.28
N ILE A 193 -7.78 -18.31 12.09
CA ILE A 193 -8.20 -17.16 12.90
C ILE A 193 -9.66 -16.81 12.58
N TYR A 194 -9.99 -16.64 11.31
CA TYR A 194 -11.33 -16.24 10.88
C TYR A 194 -12.40 -17.25 11.32
N SER A 195 -12.11 -18.56 11.23
CA SER A 195 -13.06 -19.61 11.64
C SER A 195 -13.49 -19.49 13.11
N THR A 196 -12.63 -18.93 13.99
CA THR A 196 -12.92 -18.80 15.42
C THR A 196 -13.59 -17.48 15.79
N VAL A 197 -13.20 -16.36 15.17
CA VAL A 197 -13.72 -15.03 15.56
C VAL A 197 -14.75 -14.48 14.58
N ARG A 198 -14.87 -15.07 13.38
CA ARG A 198 -15.79 -14.68 12.29
C ARG A 198 -15.71 -13.20 11.91
N THR A 199 -14.56 -12.59 12.16
CA THR A 199 -14.20 -11.23 11.78
C THR A 199 -12.82 -11.25 11.14
N LEU A 200 -12.60 -10.34 10.19
CA LEU A 200 -11.32 -10.24 9.47
C LEU A 200 -10.24 -9.68 10.39
N ASN A 201 -9.06 -10.25 10.28
CA ASN A 201 -7.84 -9.74 10.90
C ASN A 201 -6.95 -9.11 9.82
N LEU A 202 -7.04 -7.78 9.67
CA LEU A 202 -6.23 -7.05 8.68
C LEU A 202 -4.74 -6.99 9.05
N ALA A 203 -4.40 -7.20 10.32
CA ALA A 203 -3.01 -7.21 10.78
C ALA A 203 -2.25 -8.51 10.47
N HIS A 204 -2.93 -9.56 9.97
CA HIS A 204 -2.28 -10.86 9.76
C HIS A 204 -1.17 -10.82 8.70
N GLY A 205 -1.38 -10.06 7.62
CA GLY A 205 -0.36 -9.88 6.59
C GLY A 205 0.88 -9.15 7.12
N ASP A 206 0.71 -8.20 8.04
CA ASP A 206 1.83 -7.47 8.63
C ASP A 206 2.56 -8.30 9.70
N VAL A 207 1.86 -9.24 10.36
CA VAL A 207 2.51 -10.27 11.20
C VAL A 207 3.45 -11.12 10.34
N PHE A 208 2.98 -11.58 9.16
CA PHE A 208 3.82 -12.31 8.21
C PHE A 208 5.03 -11.49 7.75
N ALA A 209 4.84 -10.22 7.36
CA ALA A 209 5.92 -9.36 6.89
C ALA A 209 6.95 -9.04 8.00
N LEU A 210 6.48 -8.78 9.22
CA LEU A 210 7.37 -8.55 10.36
C LEU A 210 8.15 -9.83 10.71
N CYS A 211 7.52 -11.00 10.67
CA CYS A 211 8.21 -12.27 10.86
C CYS A 211 9.29 -12.48 9.79
N THR A 212 8.99 -12.13 8.53
CA THR A 212 9.97 -12.21 7.43
C THR A 212 11.19 -11.33 7.71
N ALA A 213 10.97 -10.10 8.17
CA ALA A 213 12.06 -9.18 8.54
C ALA A 213 12.86 -9.69 9.74
N LEU A 214 12.20 -10.25 10.75
CA LEU A 214 12.85 -10.80 11.95
C LEU A 214 13.64 -12.07 11.66
N VAL A 215 13.20 -12.90 10.72
CA VAL A 215 13.92 -14.12 10.31
C VAL A 215 15.34 -13.79 9.83
N THR A 216 15.50 -12.70 9.06
CA THR A 216 16.84 -12.27 8.61
C THR A 216 17.75 -11.95 9.78
N SER A 217 17.23 -11.25 10.77
CA SER A 217 17.97 -10.92 12.00
C SER A 217 18.33 -12.17 12.82
N ILE A 218 17.41 -13.14 12.89
CA ILE A 218 17.64 -14.40 13.62
C ILE A 218 18.74 -15.22 12.94
N ILE A 219 18.72 -15.32 11.61
CA ILE A 219 19.75 -16.03 10.85
C ILE A 219 21.13 -15.42 11.10
N ASN A 220 21.20 -14.09 11.07
CA ASN A 220 22.44 -13.37 11.32
C ASN A 220 22.90 -13.50 12.78
N LEU A 221 21.98 -13.47 13.75
CA LEU A 221 22.28 -13.62 15.18
C LEU A 221 22.84 -15.03 15.50
N ILE A 222 22.31 -16.07 14.87
CA ILE A 222 22.81 -17.44 15.01
C ILE A 222 24.13 -17.60 14.27
N GLY A 223 24.42 -16.75 13.28
CA GLY A 223 25.66 -16.77 12.50
C GLY A 223 25.74 -17.97 11.55
N ILE A 224 24.61 -18.37 10.94
CA ILE A 224 24.60 -19.50 10.00
C ILE A 224 25.42 -19.10 8.77
N GLN A 225 26.43 -19.91 8.42
CA GLN A 225 27.31 -19.68 7.28
C GLN A 225 27.10 -20.74 6.20
N GLN A 226 27.33 -20.37 4.94
CA GLN A 226 27.20 -21.28 3.80
C GLN A 226 28.23 -22.42 3.80
N ASN A 227 29.37 -22.20 4.44
CA ASN A 227 30.46 -23.18 4.54
C ASN A 227 30.27 -24.23 5.67
N TRP A 228 29.16 -24.16 6.42
CA TRP A 228 28.84 -25.13 7.44
C TRP A 228 28.51 -26.50 6.82
N PRO A 229 28.74 -27.62 7.56
CA PRO A 229 28.24 -28.91 7.13
C PRO A 229 26.73 -28.91 6.89
N PRO A 230 26.23 -29.64 5.88
CA PRO A 230 24.81 -29.63 5.53
C PRO A 230 23.85 -29.95 6.69
N LEU A 231 24.28 -30.85 7.59
CA LEU A 231 23.49 -31.21 8.78
C LEU A 231 23.40 -30.06 9.79
N GLN A 232 24.44 -29.25 9.94
CA GLN A 232 24.44 -28.06 10.82
C GLN A 232 23.61 -26.96 10.22
N ILE A 233 23.67 -26.72 8.90
CA ILE A 233 22.78 -25.77 8.19
C ILE A 233 21.31 -26.19 8.38
N ALA A 234 21.00 -27.47 8.14
CA ALA A 234 19.64 -27.98 8.32
C ALA A 234 19.13 -27.81 9.76
N GLY A 235 19.97 -28.11 10.77
CA GLY A 235 19.67 -27.92 12.17
C GLY A 235 19.47 -26.44 12.52
N GLY A 236 20.32 -25.55 12.02
CA GLY A 236 20.20 -24.10 12.18
C GLY A 236 18.93 -23.56 11.56
N LEU A 237 18.59 -23.94 10.32
CA LEU A 237 17.38 -23.54 9.64
C LEU A 237 16.11 -24.07 10.33
N LEU A 238 16.14 -25.29 10.88
CA LEU A 238 15.04 -25.82 11.68
C LEU A 238 14.83 -25.02 12.96
N LEU A 239 15.90 -24.63 13.63
CA LEU A 239 15.84 -23.74 14.81
C LEU A 239 15.23 -22.38 14.43
N VAL A 240 15.68 -21.77 13.32
CA VAL A 240 15.12 -20.51 12.82
C VAL A 240 13.63 -20.66 12.49
N LEU A 241 13.20 -21.75 11.87
CA LEU A 241 11.79 -22.04 11.62
C LEU A 241 10.99 -22.08 12.93
N CYS A 242 11.46 -22.82 13.94
CA CYS A 242 10.79 -22.90 15.23
C CYS A 242 10.70 -21.53 15.92
N LEU A 243 11.77 -20.73 15.87
CA LEU A 243 11.78 -19.38 16.40
C LEU A 243 10.82 -18.44 15.64
N ALA A 244 10.80 -18.51 14.31
CA ALA A 244 9.89 -17.75 13.46
C ALA A 244 8.42 -18.11 13.74
N MET A 245 8.10 -19.38 13.89
CA MET A 245 6.78 -19.85 14.29
C MET A 245 6.40 -19.36 15.69
N GLY A 246 7.35 -19.38 16.64
CA GLY A 246 7.14 -18.87 17.99
C GLY A 246 6.87 -17.37 18.03
N LEU A 247 7.66 -16.59 17.27
CA LEU A 247 7.47 -15.15 17.13
C LEU A 247 6.13 -14.81 16.45
N GLY A 248 5.79 -15.50 15.37
CA GLY A 248 4.50 -15.33 14.71
C GLY A 248 3.32 -15.64 15.64
N ALA A 249 3.43 -16.70 16.44
CA ALA A 249 2.44 -17.04 17.46
C ALA A 249 2.32 -15.94 18.52
N LEU A 250 3.45 -15.42 19.01
CA LEU A 250 3.48 -14.34 20.02
C LEU A 250 2.84 -13.04 19.48
N LEU A 251 3.23 -12.63 18.30
CA LEU A 251 2.68 -11.43 17.64
C LEU A 251 1.18 -11.56 17.41
N SER A 252 0.73 -12.70 16.91
CA SER A 252 -0.68 -12.95 16.66
C SER A 252 -1.51 -13.02 17.93
N VAL A 253 -0.99 -13.61 19.03
CA VAL A 253 -1.61 -13.55 20.37
C VAL A 253 -1.63 -12.11 20.88
N GLY A 254 -0.62 -11.30 20.57
CA GLY A 254 -0.63 -9.86 20.83
C GLY A 254 -1.80 -9.17 20.11
N VAL A 255 -1.98 -9.46 18.81
CA VAL A 255 -3.13 -8.94 18.04
C VAL A 255 -4.45 -9.38 18.67
N GLU A 256 -4.59 -10.65 19.09
CA GLU A 256 -5.78 -11.11 19.81
C GLU A 256 -6.02 -10.30 21.09
N ARG A 257 -4.99 -10.14 21.90
CA ARG A 257 -5.10 -9.47 23.20
C ARG A 257 -5.45 -7.98 23.07
N PHE A 258 -4.92 -7.30 22.06
CA PHE A 258 -5.13 -5.86 21.86
C PHE A 258 -6.31 -5.56 20.95
N ALA A 259 -6.53 -6.28 19.84
CA ALA A 259 -7.57 -5.93 18.88
C ALA A 259 -8.86 -6.76 19.00
N PHE A 260 -8.83 -7.96 19.61
CA PHE A 260 -10.04 -8.78 19.70
C PHE A 260 -10.56 -8.89 21.13
N ALA A 261 -9.71 -9.16 22.11
CA ALA A 261 -10.14 -9.36 23.50
C ALA A 261 -10.90 -8.17 24.10
N PRO A 262 -10.48 -6.89 23.90
CA PRO A 262 -11.21 -5.75 24.46
C PRO A 262 -12.59 -5.53 23.84
N PHE A 263 -12.78 -6.00 22.61
CA PHE A 263 -14.00 -5.78 21.82
C PHE A 263 -14.94 -6.99 21.76
N ARG A 264 -14.70 -8.03 22.56
CA ARG A 264 -15.61 -9.17 22.65
C ARG A 264 -16.99 -8.74 23.15
N GLY A 265 -18.03 -9.15 22.43
CA GLY A 265 -19.40 -8.71 22.69
C GLY A 265 -19.74 -7.32 22.14
N SER A 266 -18.82 -6.66 21.46
CA SER A 266 -19.09 -5.46 20.69
C SER A 266 -19.40 -5.78 19.22
N SER A 267 -19.67 -4.74 18.43
CA SER A 267 -19.91 -4.88 17.00
C SER A 267 -18.75 -5.53 16.27
N ARG A 268 -19.02 -6.24 15.17
CA ARG A 268 -18.00 -6.89 14.32
C ARG A 268 -17.01 -5.88 13.70
N LEU A 269 -17.43 -4.63 13.51
CA LEU A 269 -16.58 -3.58 12.94
C LEU A 269 -15.50 -3.10 13.91
N ALA A 270 -15.71 -3.17 15.23
CA ALA A 270 -14.75 -2.68 16.20
C ALA A 270 -13.42 -3.46 16.20
N PRO A 271 -13.41 -4.81 16.24
CA PRO A 271 -12.17 -5.58 16.08
C PRO A 271 -11.53 -5.37 14.71
N LEU A 272 -12.32 -5.27 13.63
CA LEU A 272 -11.81 -5.03 12.28
C LEU A 272 -11.00 -3.72 12.21
N ILE A 273 -11.57 -2.63 12.74
CA ILE A 273 -10.91 -1.32 12.76
C ILE A 273 -9.70 -1.32 13.73
N ALA A 274 -9.79 -2.02 14.86
CA ALA A 274 -8.69 -2.15 15.78
C ALA A 274 -7.51 -2.94 15.16
N THR A 275 -7.80 -3.99 14.38
CA THR A 275 -6.74 -4.71 13.62
C THR A 275 -6.11 -3.86 12.54
N LEU A 276 -6.86 -2.94 11.93
CA LEU A 276 -6.33 -1.97 11.00
C LEU A 276 -5.31 -1.03 11.67
N GLY A 277 -5.62 -0.52 12.86
CA GLY A 277 -4.67 0.29 13.63
C GLY A 277 -3.40 -0.48 14.00
N LEU A 278 -3.55 -1.74 14.43
CA LEU A 278 -2.41 -2.61 14.72
C LEU A 278 -1.62 -3.00 13.47
N SER A 279 -2.26 -3.15 12.32
CA SER A 279 -1.62 -3.36 11.02
C SER A 279 -0.59 -2.26 10.74
N PHE A 280 -0.97 -0.98 10.88
CA PHE A 280 -0.03 0.13 10.71
C PHE A 280 1.12 0.14 11.72
N ILE A 281 0.85 -0.22 12.97
CA ILE A 281 1.89 -0.33 14.00
C ILE A 281 2.89 -1.44 13.63
N LEU A 282 2.42 -2.60 13.19
CA LEU A 282 3.27 -3.72 12.78
C LEU A 282 4.03 -3.42 11.50
N PHE A 283 3.37 -2.81 10.50
CA PHE A 283 3.99 -2.38 9.25
C PHE A 283 5.15 -1.43 9.50
N GLN A 284 4.90 -0.37 10.28
CA GLN A 284 5.96 0.58 10.63
C GLN A 284 7.02 -0.07 11.50
N GLY A 285 6.63 -0.99 12.38
CA GLY A 285 7.57 -1.79 13.18
C GLY A 285 8.53 -2.57 12.32
N ALA A 286 8.06 -3.18 11.24
CA ALA A 286 8.91 -3.90 10.28
C ALA A 286 9.88 -2.96 9.53
N LEU A 287 9.39 -1.77 9.13
CA LEU A 287 10.23 -0.76 8.48
C LEU A 287 11.31 -0.22 9.43
N VAL A 288 10.92 0.16 10.66
CA VAL A 288 11.84 0.68 11.68
C VAL A 288 12.86 -0.39 12.05
N TRP A 289 12.45 -1.64 12.25
CA TRP A 289 13.37 -2.73 12.54
C TRP A 289 14.45 -2.85 11.48
N ARG A 290 14.06 -2.82 10.21
CA ARG A 290 15.00 -2.89 9.09
C ARG A 290 15.93 -1.68 9.02
N THR A 291 15.43 -0.49 9.34
CA THR A 291 16.26 0.74 9.39
C THR A 291 17.30 0.69 10.50
N PHE A 292 17.01 0.04 11.63
CA PHE A 292 17.96 -0.18 12.70
C PHE A 292 19.02 -1.22 12.36
N GLN A 293 18.71 -2.16 11.47
CA GLN A 293 19.60 -3.27 11.12
C GLN A 293 20.41 -3.02 9.84
N GLY A 294 20.09 -2.02 9.06
CA GLY A 294 20.81 -1.68 7.85
C GLY A 294 20.24 -0.42 7.22
N SER A 295 21.06 0.32 6.53
CA SER A 295 20.67 1.59 5.92
C SER A 295 19.89 1.39 4.63
N TRP A 296 18.80 2.13 4.48
CA TRP A 296 18.10 2.32 3.20
C TRP A 296 18.83 3.36 2.32
N ILE A 297 19.74 4.12 2.91
CA ILE A 297 20.50 5.18 2.25
C ILE A 297 21.94 4.69 2.15
N PRO A 298 22.52 4.60 0.97
CA PRO A 298 23.92 4.23 0.80
C PRO A 298 24.81 5.14 1.67
N GLY A 299 25.56 4.55 2.59
CA GLY A 299 26.50 5.26 3.47
C GLY A 299 26.05 5.50 4.92
N GLU A 300 24.78 5.33 5.26
CA GLU A 300 24.31 5.35 6.66
C GLU A 300 24.17 3.93 7.24
N HIS A 301 25.15 3.47 7.97
CA HIS A 301 25.04 2.22 8.73
C HIS A 301 24.50 2.50 10.13
N ARG A 302 23.29 2.02 10.41
CA ARG A 302 22.69 2.04 11.74
C ARG A 302 22.60 0.61 12.24
N SER A 303 23.46 0.22 13.14
CA SER A 303 23.42 -1.08 13.80
C SER A 303 22.80 -0.98 15.18
N VAL A 304 22.04 -2.00 15.58
CA VAL A 304 21.61 -2.16 16.97
C VAL A 304 22.76 -2.78 17.74
N PRO A 305 23.25 -2.15 18.82
CA PRO A 305 24.33 -2.70 19.61
C PRO A 305 24.02 -4.14 20.06
N GLY A 306 24.95 -5.05 19.80
CA GLY A 306 24.81 -6.46 20.15
C GLY A 306 24.06 -7.34 19.15
N LEU A 307 23.50 -6.75 18.07
CA LEU A 307 22.96 -7.53 16.95
C LEU A 307 23.86 -7.34 15.73
N PRO A 308 24.20 -8.43 15.00
CA PRO A 308 24.96 -8.32 13.77
C PRO A 308 24.16 -7.55 12.72
N GLU A 309 24.85 -6.76 11.90
CA GLU A 309 24.23 -5.99 10.82
C GLU A 309 23.50 -6.93 9.84
N VAL A 310 22.29 -6.55 9.43
CA VAL A 310 21.60 -7.24 8.34
C VAL A 310 22.26 -6.82 7.04
N PRO A 311 22.81 -7.76 6.25
CA PRO A 311 23.38 -7.42 4.97
C PRO A 311 22.37 -6.69 4.10
N THR A 312 22.75 -5.55 3.55
CA THR A 312 21.92 -4.80 2.57
C THR A 312 21.61 -5.63 1.32
N ASP A 313 22.48 -6.61 1.04
CA ASP A 313 22.38 -7.50 -0.11
C ASP A 313 21.43 -8.70 0.08
N GLY A 314 20.80 -8.80 1.24
CA GLY A 314 19.87 -9.89 1.57
C GLY A 314 20.50 -11.02 2.40
N ILE A 315 19.82 -12.15 2.46
CA ILE A 315 20.28 -13.35 3.15
C ILE A 315 21.11 -14.17 2.16
N PRO A 316 22.26 -14.76 2.58
CA PRO A 316 22.95 -15.73 1.73
C PRO A 316 22.02 -16.87 1.31
N THR A 317 22.19 -17.37 0.10
CA THR A 317 21.43 -18.53 -0.39
C THR A 317 21.90 -19.80 0.34
N PHE A 318 21.15 -20.21 1.37
CA PHE A 318 21.46 -21.44 2.13
C PHE A 318 20.99 -22.71 1.42
N LEU A 319 20.03 -22.58 0.52
CA LEU A 319 19.55 -23.69 -0.29
C LEU A 319 20.47 -23.87 -1.50
N PRO A 320 20.93 -25.10 -1.79
CA PRO A 320 21.83 -25.33 -2.92
C PRO A 320 21.14 -24.96 -4.24
N GLU A 321 21.82 -24.18 -5.07
CA GLU A 321 21.37 -23.81 -6.42
C GLU A 321 21.57 -24.95 -7.42
N ILE A 322 21.05 -26.12 -7.07
CA ILE A 322 21.17 -27.33 -7.88
C ILE A 322 19.94 -27.45 -8.77
N ASN A 323 20.15 -27.55 -10.07
CA ASN A 323 19.09 -27.93 -11.01
C ASN A 323 18.95 -29.47 -10.99
N LEU A 324 17.87 -29.95 -10.36
CA LEU A 324 17.60 -31.36 -10.19
C LEU A 324 17.47 -32.12 -11.54
N VAL A 325 16.93 -31.46 -12.57
CA VAL A 325 16.78 -32.06 -13.92
C VAL A 325 18.12 -32.37 -14.54
N LYS A 326 19.09 -31.43 -14.44
CA LYS A 326 20.45 -31.63 -14.94
C LYS A 326 21.18 -32.68 -14.11
N THR A 327 21.01 -32.68 -12.79
CA THR A 327 21.66 -33.63 -11.87
C THR A 327 21.14 -35.04 -12.07
N LEU A 328 19.85 -35.22 -12.37
CA LEU A 328 19.21 -36.51 -12.64
C LEU A 328 19.31 -36.91 -14.11
N HIS A 329 20.02 -36.15 -14.96
CA HIS A 329 20.21 -36.41 -16.41
C HIS A 329 18.88 -36.66 -17.16
N LEU A 330 17.81 -35.93 -16.75
CA LEU A 330 16.50 -36.05 -17.42
C LEU A 330 16.54 -35.36 -18.79
N PRO A 331 15.85 -35.87 -19.80
CA PRO A 331 15.93 -35.41 -21.19
C PRO A 331 15.11 -34.12 -21.41
N PHE A 332 14.85 -33.35 -20.38
CA PHE A 332 14.04 -32.11 -20.45
C PHE A 332 14.91 -30.88 -20.18
N ASN A 333 14.64 -29.80 -20.90
CA ASN A 333 15.34 -28.51 -20.70
C ASN A 333 14.61 -27.62 -19.69
N ILE A 334 14.20 -28.20 -18.56
CA ILE A 334 13.46 -27.55 -17.46
C ILE A 334 14.42 -27.25 -16.32
N ILE A 335 14.20 -26.14 -15.63
CA ILE A 335 14.96 -25.77 -14.43
C ILE A 335 14.10 -26.05 -13.21
N ILE A 336 14.37 -27.13 -12.50
CA ILE A 336 13.78 -27.42 -11.18
C ILE A 336 14.86 -27.19 -10.14
N ARG A 337 14.76 -26.10 -9.40
CA ARG A 337 15.71 -25.80 -8.32
C ARG A 337 15.36 -26.64 -7.08
N PHE A 338 16.38 -27.02 -6.34
CA PHE A 338 16.18 -27.66 -5.04
C PHE A 338 15.29 -26.80 -4.12
N SER A 339 15.43 -25.48 -4.17
CA SER A 339 14.60 -24.53 -3.42
C SER A 339 13.11 -24.64 -3.74
N ASP A 340 12.73 -24.88 -5.01
CA ASP A 340 11.34 -25.01 -5.42
C ASP A 340 10.69 -26.26 -4.79
N VAL A 341 11.38 -27.39 -4.86
CA VAL A 341 10.93 -28.66 -4.27
C VAL A 341 10.87 -28.56 -2.73
N PHE A 342 11.89 -27.95 -2.12
CA PHE A 342 11.94 -27.73 -0.67
C PHE A 342 10.76 -26.92 -0.17
N VAL A 343 10.43 -25.80 -0.83
CA VAL A 343 9.31 -24.91 -0.44
C VAL A 343 7.97 -25.65 -0.53
N ILE A 344 7.73 -26.37 -1.64
CA ILE A 344 6.50 -27.14 -1.83
C ILE A 344 6.40 -28.24 -0.77
N PHE A 345 7.48 -28.98 -0.54
CA PHE A 345 7.52 -30.07 0.45
C PHE A 345 7.26 -29.53 1.87
N MET A 346 7.94 -28.46 2.26
CA MET A 346 7.76 -27.83 3.57
C MET A 346 6.32 -27.32 3.78
N ALA A 347 5.74 -26.71 2.75
CA ALA A 347 4.35 -26.27 2.82
C ALA A 347 3.39 -27.45 2.99
N LEU A 348 3.56 -28.51 2.19
CA LEU A 348 2.73 -29.73 2.32
C LEU A 348 2.91 -30.39 3.69
N ALA A 349 4.13 -30.47 4.22
CA ALA A 349 4.39 -31.03 5.55
C ALA A 349 3.70 -30.22 6.66
N LEU A 350 3.84 -28.89 6.63
CA LEU A 350 3.24 -27.99 7.61
C LEU A 350 1.70 -27.99 7.53
N VAL A 351 1.12 -28.04 6.32
CA VAL A 351 -0.32 -28.13 6.13
C VAL A 351 -0.86 -29.48 6.62
N SER A 352 -0.15 -30.56 6.30
CA SER A 352 -0.50 -31.91 6.79
C SER A 352 -0.47 -31.95 8.31
N LEU A 353 0.53 -31.32 8.93
CA LEU A 353 0.62 -31.17 10.40
C LEU A 353 -0.57 -30.34 10.94
N ALA A 354 -0.95 -29.25 10.26
CA ALA A 354 -2.13 -28.44 10.63
C ALA A 354 -3.41 -29.27 10.56
N ALA A 355 -3.62 -29.98 9.47
CA ALA A 355 -4.79 -30.82 9.26
C ALA A 355 -4.87 -31.95 10.30
N TRP A 356 -3.75 -32.61 10.57
CA TRP A 356 -3.64 -33.62 11.63
C TRP A 356 -3.95 -33.03 13.01
N PHE A 357 -3.35 -31.86 13.33
CA PHE A 357 -3.61 -31.16 14.58
C PHE A 357 -5.09 -30.83 14.76
N MET A 358 -5.71 -30.26 13.73
CA MET A 358 -7.13 -29.90 13.73
C MET A 358 -8.04 -31.15 13.84
N ALA A 359 -7.67 -32.27 13.24
CA ALA A 359 -8.47 -33.49 13.24
C ALA A 359 -8.36 -34.28 14.56
N LYS A 360 -7.14 -34.43 15.09
CA LYS A 360 -6.86 -35.41 16.17
C LYS A 360 -6.72 -34.78 17.55
N THR A 361 -6.29 -33.51 17.69
CA THR A 361 -6.03 -32.92 19.01
C THR A 361 -7.30 -32.36 19.68
N ARG A 362 -7.30 -32.30 21.01
CA ARG A 362 -8.40 -31.68 21.78
C ARG A 362 -8.58 -30.20 21.44
N THR A 363 -7.47 -29.47 21.22
CA THR A 363 -7.49 -28.06 20.84
C THR A 363 -8.08 -27.88 19.43
N GLY A 364 -7.71 -28.72 18.47
CA GLY A 364 -8.27 -28.68 17.11
C GLY A 364 -9.76 -28.98 17.09
N LYS A 365 -10.23 -29.95 17.90
CA LYS A 365 -11.66 -30.23 18.06
C LYS A 365 -12.39 -29.04 18.69
N ALA A 366 -11.80 -28.38 19.69
CA ALA A 366 -12.39 -27.19 20.31
C ALA A 366 -12.48 -26.00 19.32
N ILE A 367 -11.48 -25.80 18.50
CA ILE A 367 -11.49 -24.76 17.43
C ILE A 367 -12.62 -25.06 16.44
N ARG A 368 -12.80 -26.29 15.98
CA ARG A 368 -13.88 -26.68 15.09
C ARG A 368 -15.26 -26.55 15.73
N ALA A 369 -15.42 -26.92 17.00
CA ALA A 369 -16.68 -26.72 17.72
C ALA A 369 -17.00 -25.22 17.83
N LEU A 370 -16.01 -24.39 18.14
CA LEU A 370 -16.16 -22.93 18.21
C LEU A 370 -16.55 -22.32 16.87
N SER A 371 -16.02 -22.82 15.75
CA SER A 371 -16.38 -22.36 14.40
C SER A 371 -17.84 -22.61 14.04
N GLN A 372 -18.50 -23.62 14.65
CA GLN A 372 -19.92 -23.88 14.44
C GLN A 372 -20.81 -22.91 15.22
N GLY A 373 -20.43 -22.56 16.47
CA GLY A 373 -21.19 -21.62 17.28
C GLY A 373 -20.55 -21.34 18.64
N HIS A 374 -20.35 -20.07 18.98
CA HIS A 374 -19.74 -19.66 20.25
C HIS A 374 -20.60 -20.11 21.45
N GLN A 375 -21.92 -19.88 21.40
CA GLN A 375 -22.84 -20.22 22.47
C GLN A 375 -22.91 -21.75 22.69
N MET A 376 -23.01 -22.51 21.61
CA MET A 376 -23.04 -23.99 21.72
C MET A 376 -21.70 -24.52 22.28
N ALA A 377 -20.57 -23.97 21.85
CA ALA A 377 -19.26 -24.38 22.37
C ALA A 377 -19.15 -24.09 23.89
N GLU A 378 -19.67 -22.96 24.36
CA GLU A 378 -19.68 -22.59 25.76
C GLU A 378 -20.57 -23.52 26.59
N MET A 379 -21.76 -23.89 26.08
CA MET A 379 -22.67 -24.80 26.73
C MET A 379 -22.09 -26.21 26.95
N ILE A 380 -21.18 -26.66 26.08
CA ILE A 380 -20.49 -27.96 26.26
C ILE A 380 -19.16 -27.84 27.02
N GLY A 381 -18.92 -26.68 27.68
CA GLY A 381 -17.79 -26.46 28.57
C GLY A 381 -16.48 -26.07 27.89
N ILE A 382 -16.50 -25.67 26.62
CA ILE A 382 -15.30 -25.17 25.92
C ILE A 382 -15.02 -23.72 26.36
N ASN A 383 -13.82 -23.49 26.88
CA ASN A 383 -13.38 -22.12 27.18
C ASN A 383 -13.11 -21.35 25.89
N VAL A 384 -14.09 -20.53 25.47
CA VAL A 384 -14.08 -19.74 24.23
C VAL A 384 -12.84 -18.84 24.15
N ASN A 385 -12.54 -18.12 25.24
CA ASN A 385 -11.43 -17.17 25.29
C ASN A 385 -10.06 -17.84 25.08
N GLN A 386 -9.86 -18.98 25.72
CA GLN A 386 -8.61 -19.73 25.59
C GLN A 386 -8.49 -20.39 24.22
N THR A 387 -9.60 -20.85 23.65
CA THR A 387 -9.64 -21.48 22.33
C THR A 387 -9.35 -20.47 21.23
N ILE A 388 -9.91 -19.25 21.30
CA ILE A 388 -9.58 -18.15 20.38
C ILE A 388 -8.09 -17.84 20.45
N ARG A 389 -7.52 -17.65 21.65
CA ARG A 389 -6.10 -17.35 21.83
C ARG A 389 -5.20 -18.43 21.22
N ARG A 390 -5.56 -19.71 21.38
CA ARG A 390 -4.83 -20.84 20.79
C ARG A 390 -4.93 -20.85 19.26
N ALA A 391 -6.09 -20.48 18.70
CA ALA A 391 -6.26 -20.35 17.26
C ALA A 391 -5.40 -19.22 16.68
N PHE A 392 -5.32 -18.08 17.38
CA PHE A 392 -4.42 -16.98 17.00
C PHE A 392 -2.95 -17.39 17.07
N ALA A 393 -2.56 -18.11 18.13
CA ALA A 393 -1.19 -18.63 18.24
C ALA A 393 -0.83 -19.56 17.07
N LEU A 394 -1.71 -20.48 16.71
CA LEU A 394 -1.52 -21.37 15.57
C LEU A 394 -1.50 -20.61 14.25
N GLY A 395 -2.47 -19.73 14.00
CA GLY A 395 -2.52 -18.94 12.79
C GLY A 395 -1.27 -18.07 12.62
N GLY A 396 -0.80 -17.46 13.72
CA GLY A 396 0.45 -16.69 13.74
C GLY A 396 1.70 -17.55 13.53
N ALA A 397 1.72 -18.77 14.06
CA ALA A 397 2.81 -19.71 13.81
C ALA A 397 2.93 -20.05 12.31
N PHE A 398 1.79 -20.22 11.60
CA PHE A 398 1.80 -20.41 10.15
C PHE A 398 2.25 -19.15 9.39
N ALA A 399 1.89 -17.96 9.85
CA ALA A 399 2.42 -16.70 9.29
C ALA A 399 3.95 -16.61 9.47
N GLY A 400 4.46 -17.00 10.65
CA GLY A 400 5.91 -17.09 10.93
C GLY A 400 6.62 -18.10 10.03
N ALA A 401 6.05 -19.30 9.85
CA ALA A 401 6.57 -20.30 8.94
C ALA A 401 6.58 -19.83 7.48
N ALA A 402 5.51 -19.21 7.04
CA ALA A 402 5.42 -18.60 5.71
C ALA A 402 6.50 -17.51 5.53
N GLY A 403 6.72 -16.67 6.55
CA GLY A 403 7.76 -15.63 6.56
C GLY A 403 9.17 -16.20 6.47
N PHE A 404 9.44 -17.31 7.17
CA PHE A 404 10.70 -18.03 7.07
C PHE A 404 10.94 -18.57 5.65
N ILE A 405 9.96 -19.26 5.08
CA ILE A 405 10.07 -19.83 3.73
C ILE A 405 10.21 -18.71 2.69
N PHE A 406 9.46 -17.63 2.84
CA PHE A 406 9.56 -16.45 1.97
C PHE A 406 10.98 -15.85 2.01
N ALA A 407 11.54 -15.68 3.21
CA ALA A 407 12.90 -15.15 3.37
C ALA A 407 13.96 -16.03 2.69
N LEU A 408 13.87 -17.35 2.85
CA LEU A 408 14.81 -18.30 2.21
C LEU A 408 14.66 -18.35 0.69
N TYR A 409 13.42 -18.23 0.18
CA TYR A 409 13.15 -18.37 -1.25
C TYR A 409 13.53 -17.12 -2.04
N TYR A 410 13.20 -15.93 -1.51
CA TYR A 410 13.45 -14.65 -2.20
C TYR A 410 14.79 -14.01 -1.85
N SER A 411 15.48 -14.45 -0.80
CA SER A 411 16.78 -13.96 -0.31
C SER A 411 16.85 -12.47 0.02
N ARG A 412 15.97 -11.63 -0.50
CA ARG A 412 15.88 -10.17 -0.27
C ARG A 412 14.49 -9.75 0.24
N PRO A 413 14.13 -10.15 1.45
CA PRO A 413 12.82 -9.78 2.01
C PRO A 413 12.77 -8.29 2.32
N PHE A 414 11.66 -7.64 1.94
CA PHE A 414 11.38 -6.24 2.28
C PHE A 414 10.06 -6.13 3.07
N GLY A 415 10.00 -5.20 4.02
CA GLY A 415 8.90 -5.14 4.99
C GLY A 415 7.57 -4.59 4.46
N SER A 416 7.52 -4.05 3.24
CA SER A 416 6.31 -3.38 2.71
C SER A 416 5.31 -4.32 2.02
N HIS A 417 5.60 -5.61 1.89
CA HIS A 417 4.72 -6.57 1.21
C HIS A 417 3.57 -7.11 2.07
N GLY A 418 3.51 -6.77 3.37
CA GLY A 418 2.55 -7.34 4.32
C GLY A 418 1.08 -7.14 3.93
N ALA A 419 0.67 -5.93 3.62
CA ALA A 419 -0.70 -5.62 3.26
C ALA A 419 -1.16 -6.36 1.99
N GLN A 420 -0.30 -6.41 0.96
CA GLN A 420 -0.59 -7.09 -0.29
C GLN A 420 -0.62 -8.61 -0.12
N SER A 421 0.39 -9.19 0.55
CA SER A 421 0.46 -10.63 0.82
C SER A 421 -0.69 -11.09 1.72
N GLY A 422 -1.08 -10.27 2.72
CA GLY A 422 -2.23 -10.53 3.56
C GLY A 422 -3.54 -10.56 2.80
N LEU A 423 -3.73 -9.65 1.84
CA LEU A 423 -4.90 -9.63 0.98
C LEU A 423 -4.93 -10.86 0.05
N PHE A 424 -3.81 -11.24 -0.55
CA PHE A 424 -3.74 -12.45 -1.40
C PHE A 424 -3.95 -13.73 -0.60
N ALA A 425 -3.43 -13.80 0.63
CA ALA A 425 -3.71 -14.90 1.54
C ALA A 425 -5.20 -14.96 1.91
N PHE A 426 -5.85 -13.82 2.07
CA PHE A 426 -7.28 -13.75 2.29
C PHE A 426 -8.08 -14.22 1.05
N ILE A 427 -7.64 -13.84 -0.17
CA ILE A 427 -8.23 -14.36 -1.42
C ILE A 427 -8.15 -15.89 -1.45
N ALA A 428 -6.97 -16.45 -1.12
CA ALA A 428 -6.77 -17.89 -1.08
C ALA A 428 -7.65 -18.56 -0.02
N ALA A 429 -7.74 -17.99 1.17
CA ALA A 429 -8.59 -18.49 2.24
C ALA A 429 -10.09 -18.48 1.86
N LEU A 430 -10.54 -17.41 1.22
CA LEU A 430 -11.91 -17.27 0.76
C LEU A 430 -12.23 -18.25 -0.38
N LEU A 431 -11.36 -18.33 -1.37
CA LEU A 431 -11.52 -19.24 -2.52
C LEU A 431 -11.62 -20.69 -2.05
N GLY A 432 -10.76 -21.10 -1.10
CA GLY A 432 -10.72 -22.45 -0.56
C GLY A 432 -11.87 -22.78 0.39
N GLY A 433 -12.62 -21.77 0.83
CA GLY A 433 -13.64 -21.91 1.83
C GLY A 433 -13.08 -21.70 3.25
N ILE A 434 -13.59 -20.66 3.87
CA ILE A 434 -13.15 -20.26 5.21
C ILE A 434 -13.43 -21.35 6.22
N GLY A 435 -12.43 -21.69 7.03
CA GLY A 435 -12.51 -22.78 8.01
C GLY A 435 -11.93 -24.13 7.51
N ASN A 436 -11.62 -24.24 6.22
CA ASN A 436 -11.02 -25.43 5.64
C ASN A 436 -9.53 -25.24 5.30
N PRO A 437 -8.57 -25.74 6.12
CA PRO A 437 -7.14 -25.58 5.84
C PRO A 437 -6.68 -26.25 4.53
N PHE A 438 -7.31 -27.38 4.16
CA PHE A 438 -6.99 -28.06 2.93
C PHE A 438 -7.48 -27.27 1.71
N GLY A 439 -8.69 -26.68 1.81
CA GLY A 439 -9.19 -25.75 0.80
C GLY A 439 -8.26 -24.55 0.61
N ALA A 440 -7.77 -23.96 1.72
CA ALA A 440 -6.81 -22.87 1.68
C ALA A 440 -5.47 -23.24 1.04
N LEU A 441 -5.00 -24.48 1.25
CA LEU A 441 -3.83 -25.01 0.54
C LEU A 441 -4.03 -25.05 -0.97
N VAL A 442 -5.10 -25.74 -1.40
CA VAL A 442 -5.38 -25.94 -2.83
C VAL A 442 -5.56 -24.60 -3.55
N SER A 443 -6.31 -23.69 -2.92
CA SER A 443 -6.54 -22.35 -3.49
C SER A 443 -5.28 -21.48 -3.48
N GLY A 444 -4.44 -21.56 -2.45
CA GLY A 444 -3.14 -20.87 -2.41
C GLY A 444 -2.23 -21.33 -3.54
N LEU A 445 -2.12 -22.64 -3.76
CA LEU A 445 -1.37 -23.21 -4.88
C LEU A 445 -1.96 -22.78 -6.23
N LEU A 446 -3.29 -22.81 -6.37
CA LEU A 446 -3.96 -22.36 -7.59
C LEU A 446 -3.68 -20.87 -7.88
N ILE A 447 -3.76 -20.00 -6.89
CA ILE A 447 -3.44 -18.57 -7.05
C ILE A 447 -1.97 -18.39 -7.43
N GLY A 448 -1.06 -19.17 -6.86
CA GLY A 448 0.34 -19.15 -7.25
C GLY A 448 0.55 -19.52 -8.72
N VAL A 449 -0.13 -20.55 -9.20
CA VAL A 449 -0.11 -20.95 -10.63
C VAL A 449 -0.71 -19.85 -11.51
N VAL A 450 -1.86 -19.27 -11.12
CA VAL A 450 -2.48 -18.17 -11.85
C VAL A 450 -1.55 -16.95 -11.90
N SER A 451 -0.84 -16.68 -10.80
CA SER A 451 0.16 -15.60 -10.77
C SER A 451 1.29 -15.83 -11.75
N SER A 452 1.89 -17.04 -11.76
CA SER A 452 2.99 -17.36 -12.67
C SER A 452 2.56 -17.40 -14.14
N LEU A 453 1.34 -17.83 -14.43
CA LEU A 453 0.76 -17.70 -15.77
C LEU A 453 0.58 -16.25 -16.18
N SER A 454 0.09 -15.41 -15.27
CA SER A 454 -0.05 -13.97 -15.49
C SER A 454 1.31 -13.30 -15.72
N ASP A 455 2.32 -13.62 -14.90
CA ASP A 455 3.67 -13.08 -15.03
C ASP A 455 4.29 -13.39 -16.39
N TYR A 456 4.02 -14.56 -16.91
CA TYR A 456 4.53 -15.00 -18.22
C TYR A 456 3.79 -14.37 -19.40
N TYR A 457 2.43 -14.35 -19.38
CA TYR A 457 1.61 -13.92 -20.52
C TYR A 457 1.25 -12.43 -20.48
N LEU A 458 1.03 -11.85 -19.28
CA LEU A 458 0.57 -10.47 -19.09
C LEU A 458 1.64 -9.55 -18.50
N THR A 459 2.82 -10.07 -18.17
CA THR A 459 3.87 -9.44 -17.35
C THR A 459 3.54 -9.34 -15.86
N ALA A 460 4.58 -9.38 -15.02
CA ALA A 460 4.45 -9.36 -13.56
C ALA A 460 3.76 -8.11 -13.00
N GLN A 461 3.78 -7.01 -13.76
CA GLN A 461 3.13 -5.74 -13.37
C GLN A 461 1.61 -5.86 -13.29
N TRP A 462 1.00 -6.71 -14.13
CA TRP A 462 -0.46 -6.90 -14.19
C TRP A 462 -0.99 -7.97 -13.23
N THR A 463 -0.11 -8.82 -12.70
CA THR A 463 -0.51 -9.92 -11.81
C THR A 463 -1.29 -9.46 -10.58
N PRO A 464 -0.90 -8.39 -9.86
CA PRO A 464 -1.71 -7.92 -8.74
C PRO A 464 -3.11 -7.46 -9.17
N ALA A 465 -3.23 -6.80 -10.33
CA ALA A 465 -4.53 -6.38 -10.87
C ALA A 465 -5.42 -7.59 -11.20
N LEU A 466 -4.85 -8.62 -11.82
CA LEU A 466 -5.57 -9.84 -12.17
C LEU A 466 -6.09 -10.56 -10.91
N LEU A 467 -5.27 -10.70 -9.87
CA LEU A 467 -5.67 -11.35 -8.63
C LEU A 467 -6.76 -10.57 -7.90
N LEU A 468 -6.68 -9.24 -7.89
CA LEU A 468 -7.72 -8.38 -7.32
C LEU A 468 -9.02 -8.44 -8.13
N ALA A 469 -8.93 -8.51 -9.45
CA ALA A 469 -10.08 -8.73 -10.31
C ALA A 469 -10.72 -10.11 -10.07
N LEU A 470 -9.90 -11.16 -9.89
CA LEU A 470 -10.37 -12.49 -9.51
C LEU A 470 -11.15 -12.47 -8.20
N LEU A 471 -10.64 -11.75 -7.18
CA LEU A 471 -11.35 -11.55 -5.92
C LEU A 471 -12.71 -10.89 -6.13
N MET A 472 -12.77 -9.83 -6.95
CA MET A 472 -14.03 -9.14 -7.25
C MET A 472 -15.04 -10.06 -7.96
N ILE A 473 -14.58 -10.89 -8.88
CA ILE A 473 -15.40 -11.88 -9.54
C ILE A 473 -15.91 -12.91 -8.53
N LEU A 474 -15.04 -13.41 -7.64
CA LEU A 474 -15.39 -14.36 -6.61
C LEU A 474 -16.47 -13.80 -5.68
N PHE A 475 -16.34 -12.56 -5.21
CA PHE A 475 -17.36 -11.90 -4.38
C PHE A 475 -18.69 -11.74 -5.09
N THR A 476 -18.71 -11.58 -6.42
CA THR A 476 -19.98 -11.46 -7.16
C THR A 476 -20.66 -12.80 -7.42
N TRP A 477 -19.89 -13.90 -7.57
CA TRP A 477 -20.43 -15.21 -7.91
C TRP A 477 -20.69 -16.09 -6.71
N LYS A 478 -19.71 -16.22 -5.82
CA LYS A 478 -19.77 -17.13 -4.67
C LYS A 478 -19.06 -16.55 -3.43
N PRO A 479 -19.73 -15.63 -2.72
CA PRO A 479 -19.11 -14.92 -1.59
C PRO A 479 -18.67 -15.82 -0.45
N THR A 480 -19.19 -17.07 -0.36
CA THR A 480 -18.81 -18.08 0.65
C THR A 480 -17.59 -18.91 0.26
N GLY A 481 -17.05 -18.74 -0.97
CA GLY A 481 -15.98 -19.59 -1.52
C GLY A 481 -16.45 -20.95 -2.01
N PHE A 482 -15.54 -21.76 -2.55
CA PHE A 482 -15.87 -23.07 -3.12
C PHE A 482 -16.12 -24.16 -2.07
N GLY A 483 -15.46 -24.09 -0.91
CA GLY A 483 -15.56 -25.07 0.17
C GLY A 483 -16.24 -24.57 1.43
N GLY A 484 -16.85 -23.38 1.41
CA GLY A 484 -17.51 -22.80 2.58
C GLY A 484 -18.92 -23.36 2.76
N GLU A 485 -19.24 -23.85 3.95
CA GLU A 485 -20.61 -24.12 4.37
C GLU A 485 -21.35 -22.77 4.52
N GLY A 486 -22.57 -22.70 3.99
CA GLY A 486 -23.40 -21.50 4.12
C GLY A 486 -23.61 -21.19 5.60
N GLU A 487 -23.05 -20.10 6.08
CA GLU A 487 -23.23 -19.67 7.47
C GLU A 487 -24.70 -19.32 7.72
N ALA A 488 -25.30 -19.93 8.72
CA ALA A 488 -26.59 -19.50 9.25
C ALA A 488 -26.53 -18.02 9.64
N GLU A 489 -27.50 -17.25 9.24
CA GLU A 489 -27.69 -15.85 9.61
C GLU A 489 -27.67 -15.68 11.12
N SER A 490 -26.52 -15.31 11.66
CA SER A 490 -26.47 -14.85 13.05
C SER A 490 -27.09 -13.47 13.10
N ALA A 491 -28.10 -13.30 13.91
CA ALA A 491 -28.74 -12.02 14.17
C ALA A 491 -27.69 -10.91 14.32
N THR A 492 -27.85 -9.84 13.57
CA THR A 492 -26.95 -8.68 13.58
C THR A 492 -26.98 -8.03 14.96
N VAL A 493 -25.92 -8.24 15.73
CA VAL A 493 -25.70 -7.48 16.95
C VAL A 493 -25.46 -6.03 16.55
N ARG A 494 -26.26 -5.14 17.12
CA ARG A 494 -26.26 -3.70 16.89
C ARG A 494 -24.85 -3.11 16.92
N ASP A 495 -24.41 -2.54 15.81
CA ASP A 495 -23.10 -1.87 15.65
C ASP A 495 -23.00 -0.52 16.39
N SER A 496 -23.67 -0.43 17.54
CA SER A 496 -23.84 0.81 18.30
C SER A 496 -22.59 1.44 18.89
N ILE A 497 -21.42 0.79 18.77
CA ILE A 497 -20.19 1.32 19.39
C ILE A 497 -19.54 2.39 18.53
N ILE A 498 -19.72 2.34 17.21
CA ILE A 498 -19.07 3.27 16.27
C ILE A 498 -20.02 4.41 15.93
N LEU A 499 -21.33 4.14 15.87
CA LEU A 499 -22.34 5.10 15.48
C LEU A 499 -22.79 5.92 16.69
N THR A 500 -22.56 7.21 16.66
CA THR A 500 -23.17 8.18 17.57
C THR A 500 -24.46 8.69 16.96
N ALA A 501 -25.56 8.68 17.74
CA ALA A 501 -26.79 9.29 17.27
C ALA A 501 -26.52 10.72 16.79
N PRO A 502 -27.10 11.16 15.67
CA PRO A 502 -26.89 12.50 15.15
C PRO A 502 -27.42 13.53 16.16
N THR A 503 -26.49 14.25 16.81
CA THR A 503 -26.85 15.31 17.76
C THR A 503 -27.25 16.56 16.97
N GLN A 504 -28.54 16.77 16.79
CA GLN A 504 -29.10 17.97 16.14
C GLN A 504 -29.38 19.08 17.15
N GLY A 505 -28.42 19.50 17.96
CA GLY A 505 -28.59 20.62 18.89
C GLY A 505 -28.26 22.00 18.26
N SER A 506 -28.98 23.05 18.65
CA SER A 506 -28.67 24.43 18.22
C SER A 506 -27.22 24.85 18.55
N ARG A 507 -26.66 24.36 19.64
CA ARG A 507 -25.24 24.58 20.02
C ARG A 507 -24.27 24.03 18.98
N VAL A 508 -24.52 22.83 18.45
CA VAL A 508 -23.65 22.18 17.43
C VAL A 508 -23.65 23.00 16.14
N ARG A 509 -24.83 23.55 15.75
CA ARG A 509 -24.94 24.43 14.57
C ARG A 509 -24.15 25.74 14.75
N ASN A 510 -24.19 26.34 15.92
CA ASN A 510 -23.48 27.58 16.19
C ASN A 510 -21.95 27.37 16.19
N TRP A 511 -21.47 26.27 16.76
CA TRP A 511 -20.05 25.87 16.69
C TRP A 511 -19.56 25.62 15.26
N PHE A 512 -20.40 25.00 14.42
CA PHE A 512 -20.08 24.77 13.03
C PHE A 512 -19.94 26.06 12.22
N ILE A 513 -20.88 27.01 12.43
CA ILE A 513 -20.81 28.35 11.82
C ILE A 513 -19.57 29.11 12.30
N PHE A 514 -19.29 29.08 13.61
CA PHE A 514 -18.08 29.68 14.17
C PHE A 514 -16.79 29.09 13.52
N LEU A 515 -16.72 27.78 13.34
CA LEU A 515 -15.57 27.10 12.73
C LEU A 515 -15.39 27.51 11.26
N LEU A 516 -16.48 27.64 10.49
CA LEU A 516 -16.43 28.12 9.11
C LEU A 516 -15.98 29.59 9.04
N ILE A 517 -16.46 30.45 9.96
CA ILE A 517 -16.00 31.84 10.05
C ILE A 517 -14.52 31.90 10.43
N ALA A 518 -14.08 31.10 11.40
CA ALA A 518 -12.69 31.03 11.78
C ALA A 518 -11.79 30.63 10.58
N LEU A 519 -12.18 29.62 9.83
CA LEU A 519 -11.47 29.23 8.60
C LEU A 519 -11.48 30.32 7.54
N ALA A 520 -12.53 31.12 7.44
CA ALA A 520 -12.58 32.23 6.48
C ALA A 520 -11.61 33.38 6.86
N VAL A 521 -11.34 33.56 8.16
CA VAL A 521 -10.49 34.66 8.67
C VAL A 521 -9.00 34.31 8.70
N ILE A 522 -8.65 33.03 8.93
CA ILE A 522 -7.25 32.58 9.07
C ILE A 522 -6.35 32.98 7.89
N PRO A 523 -6.76 32.91 6.60
CA PRO A 523 -5.93 33.33 5.49
C PRO A 523 -5.49 34.79 5.51
N LEU A 524 -6.27 35.65 6.19
CA LEU A 524 -5.96 37.08 6.33
C LEU A 524 -4.84 37.31 7.34
N VAL A 525 -4.64 36.39 8.28
CA VAL A 525 -3.68 36.50 9.37
C VAL A 525 -2.39 35.73 9.09
N SER A 526 -2.48 34.58 8.43
CA SER A 526 -1.33 33.66 8.19
C SER A 526 -1.31 33.08 6.78
N PRO A 527 -0.52 33.63 5.87
CA PRO A 527 -0.39 33.10 4.52
C PRO A 527 0.17 31.68 4.46
N SER A 528 1.10 31.32 5.32
CA SER A 528 1.72 29.98 5.36
C SER A 528 0.74 28.89 5.82
N GLY A 529 -0.23 29.22 6.65
CA GLY A 529 -1.29 28.31 7.11
C GLY A 529 -2.28 27.93 6.00
N GLN A 530 -2.37 28.70 4.92
CA GLN A 530 -3.34 28.47 3.84
C GLN A 530 -3.15 27.10 3.15
N ILE A 531 -1.92 26.65 2.97
CA ILE A 531 -1.62 25.38 2.29
C ILE A 531 -2.09 24.20 3.13
N ILE A 532 -1.75 24.20 4.41
CA ILE A 532 -2.14 23.10 5.34
C ILE A 532 -3.64 23.05 5.52
N LEU A 533 -4.27 24.21 5.70
CA LEU A 533 -5.72 24.28 5.89
C LEU A 533 -6.50 23.91 4.61
N ARG A 534 -6.00 24.30 3.44
CA ARG A 534 -6.58 23.87 2.16
C ARG A 534 -6.53 22.36 2.00
N PHE A 535 -5.39 21.76 2.33
CA PHE A 535 -5.22 20.31 2.36
C PHE A 535 -6.23 19.68 3.35
N ALA A 536 -6.35 20.22 4.56
CA ALA A 536 -7.33 19.78 5.54
C ALA A 536 -8.76 19.87 5.04
N MET A 537 -9.12 20.94 4.33
CA MET A 537 -10.47 21.14 3.77
C MET A 537 -10.79 20.09 2.68
N ILE A 538 -9.84 19.69 1.86
CA ILE A 538 -10.02 18.59 0.89
C ILE A 538 -10.30 17.28 1.61
N PHE A 539 -9.57 16.98 2.69
CA PHE A 539 -9.83 15.80 3.51
C PHE A 539 -11.14 15.88 4.30
N ILE A 540 -11.62 17.07 4.63
CA ILE A 540 -12.97 17.24 5.19
C ILE A 540 -14.05 16.77 4.20
N LEU A 541 -13.92 17.05 2.90
CA LEU A 541 -14.85 16.53 1.89
C LEU A 541 -14.86 15.01 1.85
N LEU A 542 -13.67 14.39 1.88
CA LEU A 542 -13.52 12.94 1.92
C LEU A 542 -14.16 12.35 3.18
N THR A 543 -13.93 12.99 4.32
CA THR A 543 -14.48 12.57 5.62
C THR A 543 -16.00 12.71 5.65
N LEU A 544 -16.56 13.78 5.09
CA LEU A 544 -18.00 13.95 4.93
C LEU A 544 -18.59 12.87 4.02
N GLY A 545 -17.91 12.54 2.92
CA GLY A 545 -18.30 11.43 2.03
C GLY A 545 -18.35 10.11 2.77
N LEU A 546 -17.28 9.70 3.43
CA LEU A 546 -17.22 8.45 4.17
C LEU A 546 -18.22 8.43 5.35
N ASN A 547 -18.48 9.58 5.97
CA ASN A 547 -19.45 9.70 7.05
C ASN A 547 -20.88 9.41 6.60
N LEU A 548 -21.26 9.71 5.34
CA LEU A 548 -22.54 9.30 4.78
C LEU A 548 -22.64 7.77 4.66
N ALA A 549 -21.60 7.12 4.19
CA ALA A 549 -21.59 5.68 4.00
C ALA A 549 -21.42 4.93 5.35
N LEU A 550 -20.41 5.26 6.14
CA LEU A 550 -20.12 4.57 7.41
C LEU A 550 -20.99 5.11 8.54
N GLY A 551 -21.01 6.43 8.69
CA GLY A 551 -21.61 7.07 9.86
C GLY A 551 -23.13 7.01 9.90
N ILE A 552 -23.78 7.07 8.73
CA ILE A 552 -25.24 7.15 8.62
C ILE A 552 -25.86 5.80 8.19
N THR A 553 -25.27 5.11 7.20
CA THR A 553 -25.81 3.84 6.70
C THR A 553 -25.12 2.61 7.27
N GLY A 554 -24.03 2.76 8.04
CA GLY A 554 -23.29 1.65 8.65
C GLY A 554 -22.43 0.85 7.68
N MET A 555 -22.15 1.37 6.48
CA MET A 555 -21.38 0.68 5.43
C MET A 555 -19.91 1.09 5.48
N LEU A 556 -19.02 0.17 5.85
CA LEU A 556 -17.56 0.43 5.88
C LEU A 556 -16.98 0.37 4.47
N ASP A 557 -16.77 1.52 3.83
CA ASP A 557 -16.10 1.67 2.54
C ASP A 557 -14.60 1.94 2.73
N LEU A 558 -13.75 0.94 2.54
CA LEU A 558 -12.29 1.06 2.54
C LEU A 558 -11.71 1.43 1.15
N GLY A 559 -12.55 1.55 0.14
CA GLY A 559 -12.18 1.94 -1.22
C GLY A 559 -12.50 3.41 -1.55
N ILE A 560 -12.78 4.26 -0.58
CA ILE A 560 -13.12 5.67 -0.84
C ILE A 560 -11.97 6.42 -1.51
N ALA A 561 -10.73 6.09 -1.17
CA ALA A 561 -9.52 6.66 -1.77
C ALA A 561 -9.44 6.42 -3.28
N ALA A 562 -10.00 5.32 -3.81
CA ALA A 562 -10.06 5.08 -5.24
C ALA A 562 -10.95 6.10 -5.97
N SER A 563 -12.10 6.46 -5.39
CA SER A 563 -12.98 7.47 -5.97
C SER A 563 -12.33 8.85 -5.98
N PHE A 564 -11.56 9.15 -4.93
CA PHE A 564 -10.75 10.35 -4.80
C PHE A 564 -9.62 10.38 -5.84
N GLY A 565 -8.77 9.37 -5.87
CA GLY A 565 -7.60 9.32 -6.74
C GLY A 565 -7.97 9.23 -8.22
N LEU A 566 -8.96 8.39 -8.60
CA LEU A 566 -9.40 8.30 -9.99
C LEU A 566 -9.93 9.64 -10.53
N ALA A 567 -10.74 10.36 -9.74
CA ALA A 567 -11.22 11.69 -10.11
C ALA A 567 -10.06 12.72 -10.20
N ALA A 568 -9.05 12.61 -9.33
CA ALA A 568 -7.85 13.43 -9.41
C ALA A 568 -7.07 13.18 -10.71
N TYR A 569 -6.90 11.92 -11.12
CA TYR A 569 -6.27 11.55 -12.39
C TYR A 569 -7.04 12.05 -13.61
N VAL A 570 -8.36 11.85 -13.63
CA VAL A 570 -9.20 12.37 -14.71
C VAL A 570 -9.09 13.89 -14.78
N THR A 571 -9.07 14.57 -13.64
CA THR A 571 -8.88 16.02 -13.61
C THR A 571 -7.50 16.41 -14.16
N ALA A 572 -6.43 15.74 -13.74
CA ALA A 572 -5.06 16.01 -14.21
C ALA A 572 -4.93 15.91 -15.73
N LEU A 573 -5.59 14.92 -16.34
CA LEU A 573 -5.57 14.70 -17.78
C LEU A 573 -6.37 15.75 -18.59
N PHE A 574 -7.39 16.37 -18.01
CA PHE A 574 -8.32 17.25 -18.73
C PHE A 574 -8.33 18.71 -18.26
N THR A 575 -7.59 19.06 -17.20
CA THR A 575 -7.62 20.42 -16.60
C THR A 575 -7.28 21.53 -17.58
N SER A 576 -6.40 21.29 -18.56
CA SER A 576 -6.00 22.31 -19.55
C SER A 576 -7.14 22.67 -20.53
N LYS A 577 -8.22 21.90 -20.58
CA LYS A 577 -9.28 22.02 -21.59
C LYS A 577 -10.63 22.47 -21.02
N LEU A 578 -10.83 22.42 -19.71
CA LEU A 578 -12.15 22.57 -19.09
C LEU A 578 -12.09 23.51 -17.87
N ASP A 579 -13.20 24.22 -17.65
CA ASP A 579 -13.40 25.08 -16.47
C ASP A 579 -13.52 24.25 -15.18
N VAL A 580 -13.19 24.87 -14.04
CA VAL A 580 -13.27 24.24 -12.72
C VAL A 580 -14.65 23.66 -12.40
N VAL A 581 -15.73 24.31 -12.82
CA VAL A 581 -17.10 23.82 -12.58
C VAL A 581 -17.35 22.53 -13.35
N SER A 582 -16.96 22.49 -14.63
CA SER A 582 -17.08 21.30 -15.47
C SER A 582 -16.24 20.15 -14.89
N MET A 583 -15.03 20.45 -14.40
CA MET A 583 -14.17 19.46 -13.76
C MET A 583 -14.76 18.91 -12.46
N LEU A 584 -15.38 19.75 -11.63
CA LEU A 584 -16.06 19.31 -10.42
C LEU A 584 -17.24 18.39 -10.73
N VAL A 585 -18.00 18.68 -11.78
CA VAL A 585 -19.10 17.82 -12.24
C VAL A 585 -18.54 16.48 -12.74
N ILE A 586 -17.51 16.51 -13.58
CA ILE A 586 -16.87 15.28 -14.09
C ILE A 586 -16.30 14.45 -12.94
N GLY A 587 -15.57 15.07 -12.00
CA GLY A 587 -15.03 14.38 -10.82
C GLY A 587 -16.13 13.77 -9.95
N ALA A 588 -17.24 14.49 -9.74
CA ALA A 588 -18.40 13.95 -9.05
C ALA A 588 -19.01 12.75 -9.81
N CYS A 589 -19.12 12.82 -11.13
CA CYS A 589 -19.62 11.71 -11.96
C CYS A 589 -18.69 10.49 -11.91
N VAL A 590 -17.37 10.70 -12.00
CA VAL A 590 -16.36 9.62 -11.88
C VAL A 590 -16.44 8.96 -10.50
N GLY A 591 -16.52 9.76 -9.44
CA GLY A 591 -16.73 9.24 -8.09
C GLY A 591 -18.05 8.48 -7.97
N ALA A 592 -19.16 9.05 -8.46
CA ALA A 592 -20.48 8.44 -8.47
C ALA A 592 -20.49 7.09 -9.23
N PHE A 593 -19.78 6.99 -10.35
CA PHE A 593 -19.64 5.76 -11.11
C PHE A 593 -18.98 4.64 -10.28
N LEU A 594 -17.88 4.93 -9.60
CA LEU A 594 -17.29 3.97 -8.65
C LEU A 594 -18.25 3.68 -7.49
N GLY A 595 -18.99 4.67 -7.02
CA GLY A 595 -20.04 4.51 -6.02
C GLY A 595 -21.16 3.57 -6.47
N LEU A 596 -21.54 3.57 -7.74
CA LEU A 596 -22.49 2.60 -8.31
C LEU A 596 -21.94 1.16 -8.28
N ILE A 597 -20.67 0.98 -8.65
CA ILE A 597 -20.01 -0.36 -8.57
C ILE A 597 -20.01 -0.86 -7.13
N LYS A 598 -19.60 -0.02 -6.17
CA LYS A 598 -19.62 -0.34 -4.74
C LYS A 598 -21.04 -0.62 -4.25
N GLY A 599 -22.03 0.19 -4.66
CA GLY A 599 -23.43 -0.02 -4.32
C GLY A 599 -23.99 -1.34 -4.80
N PHE A 600 -23.56 -1.81 -5.96
CA PHE A 600 -23.92 -3.13 -6.45
C PHE A 600 -23.31 -4.25 -5.60
N LEU A 601 -22.05 -4.12 -5.20
CA LEU A 601 -21.40 -5.07 -4.29
C LEU A 601 -22.08 -5.10 -2.92
N ALA A 602 -22.49 -3.94 -2.41
CA ALA A 602 -23.17 -3.80 -1.12
C ALA A 602 -24.52 -4.52 -1.02
N GLN A 603 -25.17 -4.80 -2.15
CA GLN A 603 -26.41 -5.56 -2.18
C GLN A 603 -26.21 -7.08 -2.00
N ARG A 604 -24.99 -7.57 -2.21
CA ARG A 604 -24.69 -9.01 -2.22
C ARG A 604 -23.79 -9.44 -1.08
N LEU A 605 -23.00 -8.52 -0.58
CA LEU A 605 -21.96 -8.80 0.41
C LEU A 605 -22.42 -8.39 1.82
N ARG A 606 -22.05 -9.20 2.80
CA ARG A 606 -22.11 -8.81 4.22
C ARG A 606 -21.14 -7.67 4.50
N SER A 607 -21.38 -6.93 5.57
CA SER A 607 -20.59 -5.74 5.94
C SER A 607 -19.07 -5.95 5.91
N ASP A 608 -18.58 -7.06 6.49
CA ASP A 608 -17.15 -7.36 6.58
C ASP A 608 -16.54 -7.64 5.20
N PHE A 609 -17.22 -8.46 4.38
CA PHE A 609 -16.78 -8.76 3.00
C PHE A 609 -16.90 -7.56 2.08
N PHE A 610 -17.88 -6.69 2.32
CA PHE A 610 -18.03 -5.43 1.61
C PHE A 610 -16.81 -4.52 1.83
N ALA A 611 -16.33 -4.40 3.07
CA ALA A 611 -15.14 -3.61 3.38
C ALA A 611 -13.91 -4.10 2.60
N VAL A 612 -13.68 -5.42 2.54
CA VAL A 612 -12.57 -6.00 1.77
C VAL A 612 -12.77 -5.86 0.27
N ALA A 613 -13.99 -6.02 -0.21
CA ALA A 613 -14.30 -5.85 -1.63
C ALA A 613 -14.04 -4.41 -2.10
N THR A 614 -14.44 -3.42 -1.30
CA THR A 614 -14.15 -2.01 -1.63
C THR A 614 -12.67 -1.68 -1.55
N LEU A 615 -11.93 -2.28 -0.59
CA LEU A 615 -10.47 -2.19 -0.53
C LEU A 615 -9.83 -2.79 -1.78
N ALA A 616 -10.24 -4.01 -2.16
CA ALA A 616 -9.73 -4.67 -3.35
C ALA A 616 -10.03 -3.87 -4.63
N LEU A 617 -11.23 -3.28 -4.74
CA LEU A 617 -11.57 -2.38 -5.83
C LEU A 617 -10.63 -1.16 -5.86
N GLY A 618 -10.32 -0.60 -4.69
CA GLY A 618 -9.41 0.53 -4.58
C GLY A 618 -7.99 0.20 -5.06
N LEU A 619 -7.47 -0.92 -4.60
CA LEU A 619 -6.15 -1.39 -5.01
C LEU A 619 -6.11 -1.83 -6.48
N LEU A 620 -7.22 -2.38 -7.00
CA LEU A 620 -7.35 -2.70 -8.43
C LEU A 620 -7.25 -1.43 -9.29
N VAL A 621 -8.01 -0.38 -8.95
CA VAL A 621 -7.95 0.90 -9.67
C VAL A 621 -6.53 1.48 -9.62
N ARG A 622 -5.89 1.47 -8.44
CA ARG A 622 -4.50 1.90 -8.28
C ARG A 622 -3.55 1.11 -9.18
N GLN A 623 -3.66 -0.21 -9.19
CA GLN A 623 -2.77 -1.06 -9.97
C GLN A 623 -2.97 -0.89 -11.48
N VAL A 624 -4.21 -0.67 -11.92
CA VAL A 624 -4.49 -0.33 -13.32
C VAL A 624 -3.83 1.00 -13.70
N ILE A 625 -3.97 2.03 -12.88
CA ILE A 625 -3.36 3.35 -13.14
C ILE A 625 -1.83 3.27 -13.22
N ILE A 626 -1.19 2.52 -12.33
CA ILE A 626 0.28 2.32 -12.35
C ILE A 626 0.76 1.71 -13.67
N ASN A 627 -0.06 0.85 -14.27
CA ASN A 627 0.29 0.13 -15.49
C ASN A 627 -0.12 0.86 -16.78
N LEU A 628 -0.69 2.07 -16.67
CA LEU A 628 -1.09 2.88 -17.82
C LEU A 628 -0.04 3.97 -18.07
N ASP A 629 0.72 3.86 -19.16
CA ASP A 629 1.80 4.80 -19.50
C ASP A 629 1.32 6.25 -19.64
N PHE A 630 0.15 6.47 -20.22
CA PHE A 630 -0.43 7.81 -20.37
C PHE A 630 -0.85 8.46 -19.03
N ALA A 631 -0.96 7.66 -17.96
CA ALA A 631 -1.23 8.13 -16.61
C ALA A 631 0.06 8.44 -15.81
N GLY A 632 1.24 8.37 -16.44
CA GLY A 632 2.52 8.64 -15.80
C GLY A 632 3.07 7.50 -14.94
N GLY A 633 2.46 6.31 -14.98
CA GLY A 633 2.91 5.12 -14.26
C GLY A 633 3.04 5.34 -12.75
N MET A 634 4.13 4.87 -12.17
CA MET A 634 4.43 5.07 -10.73
C MET A 634 4.80 6.53 -10.39
N GLY A 635 5.31 7.30 -11.35
CA GLY A 635 5.74 8.69 -11.15
C GLY A 635 4.57 9.69 -11.05
N GLY A 636 3.37 9.29 -11.49
CA GLY A 636 2.19 10.17 -11.48
C GLY A 636 2.21 11.25 -12.56
N ILE A 637 1.33 12.24 -12.42
CA ILE A 637 1.18 13.37 -13.34
C ILE A 637 1.49 14.66 -12.60
N GLY A 638 2.55 15.36 -13.03
CA GLY A 638 2.91 16.68 -12.55
C GLY A 638 2.48 17.79 -13.52
N GLY A 639 2.59 19.04 -13.07
CA GLY A 639 2.30 20.21 -13.89
C GLY A 639 0.82 20.40 -14.23
N VAL A 640 -0.08 19.89 -13.38
CA VAL A 640 -1.53 20.08 -13.56
C VAL A 640 -1.87 21.55 -13.54
N SER A 641 -2.52 22.03 -14.59
CA SER A 641 -2.86 23.43 -14.76
C SER A 641 -3.73 23.98 -13.63
N ALA A 642 -3.53 25.25 -13.30
CA ALA A 642 -4.38 25.91 -12.31
C ALA A 642 -5.85 25.95 -12.76
N PRO A 643 -6.81 25.88 -11.82
CA PRO A 643 -8.22 25.88 -12.17
C PRO A 643 -8.62 27.24 -12.79
N HIS A 644 -9.43 27.19 -13.85
CA HIS A 644 -9.96 28.36 -14.52
C HIS A 644 -11.44 28.49 -14.21
N PHE A 645 -11.89 29.73 -13.99
CA PHE A 645 -13.31 30.05 -13.82
C PHE A 645 -13.67 31.21 -14.76
N LEU A 646 -14.54 30.95 -15.73
CA LEU A 646 -14.95 31.94 -16.74
C LEU A 646 -13.76 32.72 -17.34
N ASN A 647 -12.75 32.04 -17.84
CA ASN A 647 -11.48 32.58 -18.38
C ASN A 647 -10.56 33.30 -17.37
N LEU A 648 -10.87 33.30 -16.08
CA LEU A 648 -10.00 33.80 -15.02
C LEU A 648 -9.19 32.62 -14.44
N SER A 649 -7.88 32.62 -14.58
CA SER A 649 -7.01 31.63 -13.97
C SER A 649 -6.87 31.91 -12.47
N LEU A 650 -7.24 30.92 -11.63
CA LEU A 650 -7.09 31.00 -10.17
C LEU A 650 -5.66 30.61 -9.76
N LEU A 651 -4.70 31.47 -10.07
CA LEU A 651 -3.27 31.22 -9.78
C LEU A 651 -2.93 31.47 -8.30
N GLY A 652 -3.62 32.44 -7.67
CA GLY A 652 -3.34 32.86 -6.30
C GLY A 652 -3.67 31.78 -5.27
N GLN A 653 -2.81 31.59 -4.27
CA GLN A 653 -3.02 30.62 -3.19
C GLN A 653 -4.30 30.91 -2.40
N THR A 654 -4.58 32.19 -2.17
CA THR A 654 -5.79 32.65 -1.47
C THR A 654 -7.06 32.37 -2.27
N GLN A 655 -7.00 32.55 -3.60
CA GLN A 655 -8.15 32.25 -4.48
C GLN A 655 -8.49 30.76 -4.43
N LYS A 656 -7.48 29.88 -4.54
CA LYS A 656 -7.64 28.42 -4.40
C LYS A 656 -8.20 28.04 -3.03
N TYR A 657 -7.77 28.73 -1.98
CA TYR A 657 -8.26 28.50 -0.63
C TYR A 657 -9.76 28.77 -0.49
N TYR A 658 -10.22 29.95 -0.93
CA TYR A 658 -11.64 30.30 -0.84
C TYR A 658 -12.50 29.45 -1.77
N LEU A 659 -12.02 29.03 -2.93
CA LEU A 659 -12.72 28.08 -3.78
C LEU A 659 -13.01 26.79 -3.01
N VAL A 660 -11.99 26.20 -2.37
CA VAL A 660 -12.15 24.97 -1.60
C VAL A 660 -13.09 25.20 -0.41
N LEU A 661 -12.95 26.32 0.30
CA LEU A 661 -13.81 26.67 1.45
C LEU A 661 -15.29 26.74 1.07
N VAL A 662 -15.63 27.38 -0.04
CA VAL A 662 -17.02 27.49 -0.54
C VAL A 662 -17.58 26.10 -0.85
N ILE A 663 -16.80 25.24 -1.51
CA ILE A 663 -17.24 23.89 -1.86
C ILE A 663 -17.43 23.04 -0.60
N VAL A 664 -16.53 23.13 0.38
CA VAL A 664 -16.66 22.43 1.68
C VAL A 664 -17.91 22.91 2.43
N ALA A 665 -18.16 24.23 2.48
CA ALA A 665 -19.36 24.77 3.13
C ALA A 665 -20.64 24.26 2.46
N LEU A 666 -20.67 24.23 1.12
CA LEU A 666 -21.79 23.70 0.35
C LEU A 666 -21.98 22.20 0.58
N ALA A 667 -20.90 21.42 0.58
CA ALA A 667 -20.95 19.98 0.85
C ALA A 667 -21.42 19.67 2.28
N ALA A 668 -20.98 20.43 3.25
CA ALA A 668 -21.42 20.27 4.63
C ALA A 668 -22.91 20.64 4.80
N TRP A 669 -23.35 21.71 4.14
CA TRP A 669 -24.75 22.12 4.14
C TRP A 669 -25.65 21.07 3.47
N THR A 670 -25.26 20.59 2.29
CA THR A 670 -25.98 19.53 1.57
C THR A 670 -26.02 18.23 2.36
N SER A 671 -24.92 17.81 2.97
CA SER A 671 -24.86 16.62 3.84
C SER A 671 -25.79 16.75 5.04
N HIS A 672 -25.83 17.92 5.70
CA HIS A 672 -26.72 18.17 6.83
C HIS A 672 -28.20 18.09 6.40
N ARG A 673 -28.57 18.72 5.27
CA ARG A 673 -29.93 18.68 4.70
C ARG A 673 -30.33 17.26 4.31
N LEU A 674 -29.38 16.50 3.74
CA LEU A 674 -29.63 15.14 3.31
C LEU A 674 -29.90 14.20 4.50
N ILE A 675 -29.16 14.33 5.59
CA ILE A 675 -29.38 13.56 6.82
C ILE A 675 -30.77 13.86 7.44
N ALA A 676 -31.21 15.13 7.39
CA ALA A 676 -32.49 15.53 7.89
C ALA A 676 -33.68 15.14 6.95
N SER A 677 -33.41 14.71 5.73
CA SER A 677 -34.39 14.33 4.71
C SER A 677 -35.04 12.95 4.98
N ARG A 678 -36.01 12.60 4.14
CA ARG A 678 -36.65 11.26 4.19
C ARG A 678 -35.61 10.14 3.91
N THR A 679 -34.71 10.37 2.98
CA THR A 679 -33.62 9.42 2.67
C THR A 679 -32.66 9.24 3.83
N GLY A 680 -32.28 10.33 4.51
CA GLY A 680 -31.41 10.26 5.68
C GLY A 680 -32.04 9.48 6.85
N ARG A 681 -33.34 9.69 7.10
CA ARG A 681 -34.04 8.89 8.11
C ARG A 681 -34.11 7.40 7.76
N ALA A 682 -34.30 7.05 6.48
CA ALA A 682 -34.25 5.67 6.02
C ALA A 682 -32.86 5.05 6.22
N TRP A 683 -31.79 5.82 5.99
CA TRP A 683 -30.42 5.36 6.24
C TRP A 683 -30.13 5.10 7.73
N ILE A 684 -30.62 5.99 8.61
CA ILE A 684 -30.49 5.82 10.07
C ILE A 684 -31.22 4.55 10.52
N ALA A 685 -32.47 4.36 10.07
CA ALA A 685 -33.23 3.16 10.37
C ALA A 685 -32.51 1.89 9.88
N LEU A 686 -31.93 1.92 8.68
CA LEU A 686 -31.17 0.81 8.11
C LEU A 686 -29.91 0.49 8.92
N SER A 687 -29.23 1.50 9.46
CA SER A 687 -28.03 1.29 10.29
C SER A 687 -28.36 0.75 11.69
N GLU A 688 -29.59 0.96 12.16
CA GLU A 688 -30.04 0.43 13.46
C GLU A 688 -30.50 -1.04 13.36
N ASP A 689 -31.39 -1.33 12.42
CA ASP A 689 -31.88 -2.69 12.17
C ASP A 689 -32.38 -2.82 10.73
N GLU A 690 -31.65 -3.63 9.95
CA GLU A 690 -31.96 -3.88 8.54
C GLU A 690 -33.29 -4.60 8.35
N LEU A 691 -33.62 -5.56 9.24
CA LEU A 691 -34.83 -6.35 9.14
C LEU A 691 -36.06 -5.50 9.50
N ALA A 692 -35.96 -4.73 10.60
CA ALA A 692 -37.00 -3.80 10.99
C ALA A 692 -37.24 -2.69 9.95
N ALA A 693 -36.18 -2.12 9.39
CA ALA A 693 -36.28 -1.11 8.34
C ALA A 693 -36.95 -1.66 7.08
N SER A 694 -36.58 -2.89 6.66
CA SER A 694 -37.19 -3.55 5.50
C SER A 694 -38.66 -3.86 5.71
N SER A 695 -39.08 -4.28 6.91
CA SER A 695 -40.49 -4.53 7.26
C SER A 695 -41.33 -3.25 7.23
N LEU A 696 -40.73 -2.09 7.49
CA LEU A 696 -41.35 -0.77 7.35
C LEU A 696 -41.33 -0.21 5.91
N GLY A 697 -40.93 -1.02 4.91
CA GLY A 697 -40.94 -0.65 3.50
C GLY A 697 -39.71 0.09 3.00
N VAL A 698 -38.63 0.16 3.79
CA VAL A 698 -37.35 0.73 3.31
C VAL A 698 -36.68 -0.24 2.33
N ASN A 699 -36.43 0.20 1.10
CA ASN A 699 -35.66 -0.59 0.16
C ASN A 699 -34.17 -0.53 0.51
N VAL A 700 -33.66 -1.59 1.14
CA VAL A 700 -32.29 -1.72 1.65
C VAL A 700 -31.26 -1.51 0.54
N GLY A 701 -31.42 -2.23 -0.58
CA GLY A 701 -30.46 -2.19 -1.69
C GLY A 701 -30.34 -0.80 -2.32
N ARG A 702 -31.48 -0.15 -2.56
CA ARG A 702 -31.51 1.21 -3.12
C ARG A 702 -30.94 2.24 -2.15
N SER A 703 -31.24 2.10 -0.87
CA SER A 703 -30.75 3.01 0.17
C SER A 703 -29.21 2.92 0.31
N ARG A 704 -28.64 1.72 0.35
CA ARG A 704 -27.19 1.48 0.35
C ARG A 704 -26.54 2.07 -0.90
N MET A 705 -27.10 1.80 -2.07
CA MET A 705 -26.55 2.28 -3.34
C MET A 705 -26.51 3.80 -3.39
N ILE A 706 -27.59 4.51 -3.02
CA ILE A 706 -27.63 5.97 -3.06
C ILE A 706 -26.59 6.56 -2.09
N SER A 707 -26.46 6.00 -0.89
CA SER A 707 -25.47 6.45 0.09
C SER A 707 -24.04 6.34 -0.45
N LEU A 708 -23.68 5.21 -1.06
CA LEU A 708 -22.35 4.96 -1.61
C LEU A 708 -22.06 5.82 -2.85
N VAL A 709 -23.07 6.07 -3.69
CA VAL A 709 -22.95 6.96 -4.84
C VAL A 709 -22.65 8.40 -4.39
N LEU A 710 -23.38 8.91 -3.42
CA LEU A 710 -23.19 10.26 -2.90
C LEU A 710 -21.86 10.39 -2.12
N SER A 711 -21.51 9.38 -1.32
CA SER A 711 -20.22 9.30 -0.65
C SER A 711 -19.05 9.39 -1.64
N SER A 712 -19.09 8.56 -2.68
CA SER A 712 -18.06 8.50 -3.71
C SER A 712 -18.07 9.74 -4.62
N ALA A 713 -19.21 10.38 -4.85
CA ALA A 713 -19.28 11.66 -5.58
C ALA A 713 -18.56 12.78 -4.83
N LEU A 714 -18.77 12.89 -3.50
CA LEU A 714 -18.02 13.84 -2.66
C LEU A 714 -16.52 13.57 -2.69
N ALA A 715 -16.12 12.29 -2.68
CA ALA A 715 -14.71 11.91 -2.84
C ALA A 715 -14.16 12.31 -4.22
N GLY A 716 -14.97 12.20 -5.26
CA GLY A 716 -14.61 12.65 -6.62
C GLY A 716 -14.39 14.17 -6.69
N ILE A 717 -15.28 14.96 -6.07
CA ILE A 717 -15.12 16.42 -5.95
C ILE A 717 -13.81 16.75 -5.21
N ALA A 718 -13.51 16.06 -4.11
CA ALA A 718 -12.28 16.23 -3.36
C ALA A 718 -11.04 15.93 -4.22
N GLY A 719 -11.09 14.87 -5.07
CA GLY A 719 -10.02 14.51 -6.01
C GLY A 719 -9.75 15.60 -7.04
N THR A 720 -10.81 16.16 -7.61
CA THR A 720 -10.70 17.30 -8.54
C THR A 720 -10.03 18.51 -7.89
N LEU A 721 -10.45 18.85 -6.66
CA LEU A 721 -9.86 19.97 -5.92
C LEU A 721 -8.40 19.69 -5.54
N TYR A 722 -8.06 18.46 -5.21
CA TYR A 722 -6.69 18.05 -4.91
C TYR A 722 -5.79 18.28 -6.13
N ALA A 723 -6.12 17.68 -7.27
CA ALA A 723 -5.35 17.78 -8.51
C ALA A 723 -5.15 19.23 -8.96
N SER A 724 -6.24 19.98 -9.02
CA SER A 724 -6.22 21.37 -9.51
C SER A 724 -5.53 22.36 -8.56
N THR A 725 -5.45 22.06 -7.26
CA THR A 725 -4.84 22.97 -6.29
C THR A 725 -3.40 22.63 -5.93
N LEU A 726 -3.01 21.35 -5.94
CA LEU A 726 -1.66 20.88 -5.60
C LEU A 726 -0.77 20.65 -6.82
N ALA A 727 -1.36 20.65 -8.02
CA ALA A 727 -0.66 20.51 -9.30
C ALA A 727 0.14 19.21 -9.49
N PHE A 728 -0.10 18.20 -8.66
CA PHE A 728 0.55 16.90 -8.72
C PHE A 728 -0.44 15.80 -8.29
N VAL A 729 -0.44 14.68 -9.02
CA VAL A 729 -1.28 13.52 -8.73
C VAL A 729 -0.44 12.25 -8.85
N GLU A 730 -0.45 11.43 -7.81
CA GLU A 730 0.29 10.18 -7.74
C GLU A 730 -0.64 8.98 -7.48
N PRO A 731 -0.25 7.75 -7.87
CA PRO A 731 -1.07 6.56 -7.64
C PRO A 731 -1.32 6.27 -6.15
N ASP A 732 -0.45 6.73 -5.28
CA ASP A 732 -0.54 6.50 -3.84
C ASP A 732 -1.72 7.23 -3.17
N LEU A 733 -2.36 8.18 -3.86
CA LEU A 733 -3.64 8.74 -3.45
C LEU A 733 -4.76 7.68 -3.34
N MET A 734 -4.62 6.55 -4.07
CA MET A 734 -5.56 5.42 -4.04
C MET A 734 -5.10 4.29 -3.11
N ALA A 735 -3.98 4.46 -2.43
CA ALA A 735 -3.43 3.45 -1.56
C ALA A 735 -4.29 3.24 -0.30
N PHE A 736 -4.17 2.05 0.28
CA PHE A 736 -4.92 1.62 1.45
C PHE A 736 -4.78 2.57 2.66
N HIS A 737 -3.58 3.14 2.85
CA HIS A 737 -3.33 4.05 3.97
C HIS A 737 -4.16 5.34 3.90
N VAL A 738 -4.46 5.86 2.70
CA VAL A 738 -5.31 7.05 2.52
C VAL A 738 -6.74 6.76 2.98
N SER A 739 -7.32 5.64 2.54
CA SER A 739 -8.65 5.21 3.01
C SER A 739 -8.69 5.05 4.53
N SER A 740 -7.64 4.48 5.10
CA SER A 740 -7.54 4.25 6.54
C SER A 740 -7.38 5.55 7.33
N MET A 741 -6.65 6.52 6.79
CA MET A 741 -6.53 7.85 7.37
C MET A 741 -7.90 8.55 7.38
N ILE A 742 -8.65 8.50 6.28
CA ILE A 742 -10.01 9.06 6.21
C ILE A 742 -10.95 8.36 7.21
N LEU A 743 -10.85 7.05 7.33
CA LEU A 743 -11.59 6.27 8.32
C LEU A 743 -11.26 6.72 9.75
N THR A 744 -9.98 6.93 10.05
CA THR A 744 -9.52 7.43 11.36
C THR A 744 -10.14 8.79 11.67
N MET A 745 -10.19 9.70 10.69
CA MET A 745 -10.82 11.02 10.81
C MET A 745 -12.31 10.91 11.16
N VAL A 746 -13.05 10.03 10.45
CA VAL A 746 -14.49 9.80 10.73
C VAL A 746 -14.71 9.24 12.13
N ILE A 747 -13.89 8.25 12.52
CA ILE A 747 -14.02 7.60 13.83
C ILE A 747 -13.61 8.58 14.94
N LEU A 748 -12.51 9.30 14.80
CA LEU A 748 -12.06 10.27 15.79
C LEU A 748 -13.12 11.37 16.01
N GLY A 749 -13.66 11.91 14.93
CA GLY A 749 -14.68 12.94 14.98
C GLY A 749 -16.03 12.46 15.47
N GLY A 750 -16.35 11.18 15.30
CA GLY A 750 -17.64 10.58 15.62
C GLY A 750 -18.48 10.31 14.39
N ALA A 751 -18.50 9.05 13.99
CA ALA A 751 -19.30 8.60 12.87
C ALA A 751 -20.79 8.95 13.08
N GLY A 752 -21.45 9.45 12.03
CA GLY A 752 -22.84 9.92 12.07
C GLY A 752 -23.01 11.42 12.34
N ASN A 753 -21.95 12.13 12.75
CA ASN A 753 -21.99 13.55 13.03
C ASN A 753 -21.18 14.35 12.00
N VAL A 754 -21.83 15.30 11.30
CA VAL A 754 -21.19 16.17 10.28
C VAL A 754 -20.11 17.04 10.91
N THR A 755 -20.39 17.69 12.04
CA THR A 755 -19.44 18.54 12.75
C THR A 755 -18.27 17.73 13.29
N GLY A 756 -18.54 16.53 13.79
CA GLY A 756 -17.52 15.61 14.24
C GLY A 756 -16.57 15.20 13.11
N ALA A 757 -17.10 14.83 11.94
CA ALA A 757 -16.30 14.48 10.76
C ALA A 757 -15.37 15.62 10.35
N PHE A 758 -15.86 16.87 10.42
CA PHE A 758 -15.10 18.07 10.14
C PHE A 758 -13.93 18.25 11.13
N ILE A 759 -14.21 18.17 12.43
CA ILE A 759 -13.20 18.31 13.50
C ILE A 759 -12.18 17.18 13.42
N GLY A 760 -12.61 15.94 13.17
CA GLY A 760 -11.73 14.80 13.04
C GLY A 760 -10.74 14.92 11.88
N ALA A 761 -11.19 15.39 10.71
CA ALA A 761 -10.31 15.65 9.58
C ALA A 761 -9.30 16.77 9.88
N LEU A 762 -9.78 17.89 10.43
CA LEU A 762 -8.92 19.01 10.79
C LEU A 762 -7.87 18.59 11.82
N ALA A 763 -8.27 17.85 12.85
CA ALA A 763 -7.35 17.40 13.91
C ALA A 763 -6.24 16.48 13.37
N ILE A 764 -6.58 15.51 12.53
CA ILE A 764 -5.61 14.56 11.98
C ILE A 764 -4.65 15.25 11.01
N ILE A 765 -5.13 16.15 10.15
CA ILE A 765 -4.24 16.86 9.21
C ILE A 765 -3.33 17.83 9.92
N LEU A 766 -3.83 18.58 10.91
CA LEU A 766 -2.97 19.45 11.72
C LEU A 766 -1.94 18.64 12.51
N TYR A 767 -2.33 17.49 13.05
CA TYR A 767 -1.43 16.59 13.72
C TYR A 767 -0.31 16.12 12.78
N ASP A 768 -0.64 15.63 11.59
CA ASP A 768 0.32 15.09 10.62
C ASP A 768 1.23 16.18 10.02
N LYS A 769 0.65 17.31 9.57
CA LYS A 769 1.38 18.32 8.79
C LYS A 769 1.99 19.45 9.62
N SER A 770 1.56 19.61 10.89
CA SER A 770 2.06 20.69 11.76
C SER A 770 2.68 20.16 13.04
N ILE A 771 1.97 19.33 13.80
CA ILE A 771 2.43 18.91 15.14
C ILE A 771 3.59 17.91 15.05
N ILE A 772 3.50 16.89 14.20
CA ILE A 772 4.57 15.87 14.06
C ILE A 772 5.89 16.48 13.60
N PRO A 773 5.96 17.34 12.56
CA PRO A 773 7.21 17.99 12.18
C PRO A 773 7.82 18.83 13.29
N GLN A 774 7.01 19.65 13.99
CA GLN A 774 7.47 20.46 15.10
C GLN A 774 7.98 19.62 16.28
N LEU A 775 7.29 18.52 16.59
CA LEU A 775 7.70 17.59 17.63
C LEU A 775 9.00 16.87 17.24
N ALA A 776 9.18 16.52 15.98
CA ALA A 776 10.43 15.94 15.49
C ALA A 776 11.61 16.91 15.63
N ASP A 777 11.40 18.18 15.27
CA ASP A 777 12.42 19.22 15.43
C ASP A 777 12.75 19.43 16.90
N TRP A 778 11.75 19.49 17.78
CA TRP A 778 11.93 19.63 19.22
C TRP A 778 12.67 18.43 19.84
N LEU A 779 12.31 17.21 19.45
CA LEU A 779 13.01 16.01 19.89
C LEU A 779 14.45 15.97 19.40
N ALA A 780 14.73 16.41 18.19
CA ALA A 780 16.08 16.50 17.63
C ALA A 780 16.98 17.48 18.45
N LEU A 781 16.39 18.52 19.05
CA LEU A 781 17.09 19.48 19.90
C LEU A 781 17.43 18.91 21.28
N ILE A 782 16.55 18.08 21.85
CA ILE A 782 16.70 17.57 23.24
C ILE A 782 17.41 16.21 23.25
N TRP A 783 17.43 15.46 22.16
CA TRP A 783 17.98 14.11 22.12
C TRP A 783 19.49 14.12 22.35
N PRO A 784 19.98 13.41 23.36
CA PRO A 784 21.42 13.37 23.62
C PRO A 784 22.15 12.65 22.49
N LYS A 785 23.21 13.28 21.97
CA LYS A 785 24.03 12.74 20.86
C LYS A 785 24.65 11.36 21.17
N ASN A 786 24.70 10.98 22.45
CA ASN A 786 25.26 9.72 22.96
C ASN A 786 24.17 8.72 23.41
N ALA A 787 22.92 8.87 23.01
CA ALA A 787 21.87 7.95 23.38
C ALA A 787 22.14 6.55 22.76
N PHE A 788 21.70 5.50 23.45
CA PHE A 788 21.78 4.10 23.03
C PHE A 788 21.24 3.86 21.60
N ILE A 789 20.32 4.72 21.15
CA ILE A 789 19.77 4.77 19.80
C ILE A 789 20.41 5.96 19.08
N GLY A 790 21.64 5.88 18.65
CA GLY A 790 22.56 6.90 18.11
C GLY A 790 22.01 8.14 17.40
N SER A 791 20.80 8.13 16.82
CA SER A 791 20.11 9.28 16.21
C SER A 791 18.65 9.28 16.61
N VAL A 792 18.03 10.47 16.63
CA VAL A 792 16.58 10.61 16.82
C VAL A 792 15.85 9.76 15.79
N PRO A 793 14.95 8.85 16.19
CA PRO A 793 14.08 8.19 15.23
C PRO A 793 13.35 9.24 14.40
N ASP A 794 13.38 9.17 13.09
CA ASP A 794 12.64 10.11 12.25
C ASP A 794 11.13 9.89 12.41
N ILE A 795 10.56 10.63 13.37
CA ILE A 795 9.13 10.56 13.67
C ILE A 795 8.28 11.05 12.49
N ARG A 796 8.86 11.85 11.58
CA ARG A 796 8.19 12.28 10.36
C ARG A 796 7.91 11.08 9.43
N GLY A 797 8.87 10.14 9.32
CA GLY A 797 8.70 8.88 8.59
C GLY A 797 7.78 7.88 9.32
N ALA A 798 7.47 8.10 10.60
CA ALA A 798 6.63 7.22 11.41
C ALA A 798 5.14 7.60 11.40
N SER A 799 4.66 8.33 10.39
CA SER A 799 3.27 8.80 10.29
C SER A 799 2.25 7.65 10.40
N PHE A 800 2.51 6.50 9.78
CA PHE A 800 1.62 5.33 9.87
C PHE A 800 1.52 4.75 11.28
N PHE A 801 2.64 4.70 12.01
CA PHE A 801 2.64 4.26 13.41
C PHE A 801 1.74 5.16 14.26
N ASN A 802 1.87 6.46 14.08
CA ASN A 802 1.08 7.46 14.79
C ASN A 802 -0.42 7.32 14.45
N PHE A 803 -0.78 7.16 13.19
CA PHE A 803 -2.17 6.91 12.77
C PHE A 803 -2.70 5.61 13.36
N GLY A 804 -1.91 4.54 13.36
CA GLY A 804 -2.27 3.27 13.96
C GLY A 804 -2.60 3.40 15.44
N ILE A 805 -1.78 4.12 16.20
CA ILE A 805 -2.01 4.39 17.63
C ILE A 805 -3.28 5.22 17.83
N VAL A 806 -3.42 6.33 17.10
CA VAL A 806 -4.60 7.21 17.23
C VAL A 806 -5.89 6.45 16.93
N LEU A 807 -5.90 5.67 15.86
CA LEU A 807 -7.04 4.85 15.47
C LEU A 807 -7.38 3.82 16.57
N TYR A 808 -6.39 3.06 17.01
CA TYR A 808 -6.55 2.04 18.03
C TYR A 808 -7.07 2.63 19.35
N LEU A 809 -6.44 3.69 19.85
CA LEU A 809 -6.83 4.35 21.09
C LEU A 809 -8.25 4.94 21.00
N THR A 810 -8.61 5.54 19.89
CA THR A 810 -9.95 6.10 19.68
C THR A 810 -11.03 5.03 19.77
N VAL A 811 -10.81 3.90 19.10
CA VAL A 811 -11.76 2.76 19.15
C VAL A 811 -11.84 2.18 20.56
N LEU A 812 -10.70 2.03 21.24
CA LEU A 812 -10.62 1.50 22.60
C LEU A 812 -11.35 2.40 23.62
N LEU A 813 -11.13 3.72 23.57
CA LEU A 813 -11.77 4.67 24.48
C LEU A 813 -13.29 4.71 24.27
N ARG A 814 -13.76 4.59 23.04
CA ARG A 814 -15.19 4.53 22.73
C ARG A 814 -15.84 3.24 23.21
N ALA A 815 -15.15 2.12 23.07
CA ALA A 815 -15.63 0.83 23.57
C ALA A 815 -15.77 0.83 25.11
N ARG A 816 -14.83 1.49 25.83
CA ARG A 816 -14.88 1.60 27.29
C ARG A 816 -16.00 2.52 27.80
N LYS A 817 -16.36 3.59 27.10
CA LYS A 817 -17.44 4.50 27.51
C LYS A 817 -18.83 3.87 27.46
N LYS A 818 -18.98 2.72 26.82
CA LYS A 818 -20.28 2.02 26.67
C LYS A 818 -20.39 0.75 27.52
N LYS A 819 -19.31 0.29 28.15
CA LYS A 819 -19.34 -0.65 29.26
C LYS A 819 -19.57 0.10 30.56
#